data_95e267a74a3fb6e9b8579785b9e2279e
#
_entry.id   95e267a74a3fb6e9b8579785b9e2279e
#
_cell.length_a   1.000
_cell.length_b   1.000
_cell.length_c   1.000
_cell.angle_alpha   90.00
_cell.angle_beta   90.00
_cell.angle_gamma   90.00
#
_symmetry.space_group_name_H-M   'P 1'
#
loop_
_entity.id
_entity.type
_entity.pdbx_description
1 polymer ?
#
loop_
_entity_poly.entity_id
_entity_poly.type
_entity_poly.pdbx_seq_one_letter_code
_entity_poly.pdbx_strand_id
1 'polypeptide(L)'
;MTRQGGPLNGPPSILKAELQSLFRMKVEEGTLLWTPSASRVARSHLTRYLRWLAERGRTFDDYEALWRWSVADLEAFWGSIAEFCGLECSTPPSCVLGTRAMPGAEWFPGARLNYAQHALRHERPGEDALLHLSERRPLAALSWPELARQVRVLATRMRALGIAPGDRVVAYLPNTPEAIIAMLATASLGAMWSSCGPDFGTRGVLDRYSQLAPTLMFCVDGYSYGGKAFDRRADIREIIGQLTTLAHVVHLPYLDPDDRTPITPGALLWPDVLAGPDPGREAFQFEQVPFAHPLWILFSSGTTGLPKPIIHCHGGITLEQLKLFHFHMDMHARQRMFFFTSTGWMMWNFLASSLIMDVVPLLYDGNPTWPTPDLLWKLADDTGAHLFGASPSYQSLLEKAGVVPGERFTLDALETIVLAGSPVTPDCQNWFYEKVKRDMWAHAGSGGTDICTGLVGGVVNLPIYAGEIQARQLGVAAYAYDEQGNTLVDQVGELVLTEPMPSMPVGFWGDSDGSRYRESYFDQYPGIWRHGDFFRVNARGGCFVLGRSDATLNRHGVRIGTAEVYRSLLGVAAVEDSLIVNLDLPGGRFFMPLFVKTKGDAPLDEDIADQIRAQIRREYSPRHVPDKILQVNAIPYTLTGKKMEVPVRRILMGVPVDKAANRAAMANVESLDFFIDYARTQRDYFLT
;
A
#
# COMPACT_ATOMS: atom_id res chain seq x y z
N MET A 1 40.39 -18.95 -61.28
CA MET A 1 40.45 -19.40 -59.86
C MET A 1 40.23 -18.16 -58.97
N THR A 2 38.99 -17.89 -58.63
CA THR A 2 38.57 -16.78 -57.77
C THR A 2 37.84 -17.37 -56.57
N ARG A 3 38.43 -17.28 -55.36
CA ARG A 3 37.80 -17.69 -54.12
C ARG A 3 36.91 -16.56 -53.65
N GLN A 4 35.60 -16.84 -53.52
CA GLN A 4 34.63 -16.02 -52.83
C GLN A 4 34.77 -16.24 -51.33
N GLY A 5 35.01 -15.17 -50.55
CA GLY A 5 34.92 -15.16 -49.10
C GLY A 5 33.46 -14.90 -48.67
N GLY A 6 32.86 -15.86 -47.95
CA GLY A 6 31.55 -15.70 -47.33
C GLY A 6 31.62 -14.78 -46.08
N PRO A 7 30.48 -14.19 -45.66
CA PRO A 7 30.45 -13.28 -44.51
C PRO A 7 30.65 -14.03 -43.21
N LEU A 8 31.50 -13.49 -42.34
CA LEU A 8 31.66 -13.92 -40.95
C LEU A 8 30.39 -13.63 -40.18
N ASN A 9 29.73 -14.68 -39.71
CA ASN A 9 28.60 -14.58 -38.77
C ASN A 9 29.09 -13.91 -37.48
N GLY A 10 28.49 -12.79 -37.12
CA GLY A 10 28.71 -12.16 -35.83
C GLY A 10 28.21 -13.07 -34.67
N PRO A 11 28.71 -12.88 -33.46
CA PRO A 11 28.37 -13.74 -32.33
C PRO A 11 26.83 -13.75 -32.06
N PRO A 12 26.27 -14.88 -31.61
CA PRO A 12 24.84 -15.00 -31.38
C PRO A 12 24.33 -13.97 -30.36
N SER A 13 23.10 -13.53 -30.55
CA SER A 13 22.43 -12.48 -29.73
C SER A 13 22.44 -12.73 -28.22
N ILE A 14 22.56 -13.97 -27.80
CA ILE A 14 22.68 -14.40 -26.41
C ILE A 14 23.99 -13.93 -25.77
N LEU A 15 25.12 -14.05 -26.47
CA LEU A 15 26.42 -13.58 -25.95
C LEU A 15 26.46 -12.06 -25.80
N LYS A 16 25.74 -11.32 -26.63
CA LYS A 16 25.64 -9.86 -26.55
C LYS A 16 24.78 -9.43 -25.34
N ALA A 17 23.72 -10.17 -25.03
CA ALA A 17 22.89 -9.94 -23.86
C ALA A 17 23.62 -10.29 -22.55
N GLU A 18 24.36 -11.40 -22.53
CA GLU A 18 25.20 -11.81 -21.39
C GLU A 18 26.36 -10.86 -21.15
N LEU A 19 27.05 -10.39 -22.20
CA LEU A 19 28.11 -9.38 -22.09
C LEU A 19 27.55 -8.02 -21.62
N GLN A 20 26.34 -7.64 -22.04
CA GLN A 20 25.69 -6.42 -21.55
C GLN A 20 25.26 -6.51 -20.10
N SER A 21 24.89 -7.71 -19.59
CA SER A 21 24.57 -7.91 -18.18
C SER A 21 25.83 -7.91 -17.30
N LEU A 22 26.97 -8.38 -17.80
CA LEU A 22 28.26 -8.40 -17.11
C LEU A 22 28.93 -7.01 -16.98
N PHE A 23 28.53 -6.02 -17.79
CA PHE A 23 29.07 -4.67 -17.78
C PHE A 23 28.11 -3.59 -17.27
N ARG A 24 26.96 -3.96 -16.66
CA ARG A 24 26.10 -3.00 -16.01
C ARG A 24 26.80 -2.50 -14.75
N MET A 25 27.33 -1.29 -14.76
CA MET A 25 27.87 -0.67 -13.53
C MET A 25 26.72 -0.60 -12.53
N LYS A 26 26.86 -1.29 -11.41
CA LYS A 26 25.91 -1.27 -10.30
C LYS A 26 25.84 0.16 -9.76
N VAL A 27 24.63 0.70 -9.62
CA VAL A 27 24.46 2.03 -9.05
C VAL A 27 24.66 1.96 -7.54
N GLU A 28 25.58 2.78 -7.03
CA GLU A 28 25.85 2.83 -5.57
C GLU A 28 24.75 3.60 -4.83
N GLU A 29 24.45 3.17 -3.60
CA GLU A 29 23.55 3.90 -2.68
C GLU A 29 24.05 5.35 -2.51
N GLY A 30 23.13 6.32 -2.60
CA GLY A 30 23.46 7.73 -2.47
C GLY A 30 23.95 8.40 -3.77
N THR A 31 24.01 7.70 -4.91
CA THR A 31 24.26 8.32 -6.22
C THR A 31 23.11 9.26 -6.58
N LEU A 32 23.42 10.48 -7.02
CA LEU A 32 22.41 11.44 -7.48
C LEU A 32 21.77 10.96 -8.79
N LEU A 33 20.45 10.72 -8.78
CA LEU A 33 19.71 10.25 -9.95
C LEU A 33 18.94 11.37 -10.65
N TRP A 34 18.37 12.32 -9.87
CA TRP A 34 17.54 13.38 -10.41
C TRP A 34 17.55 14.61 -9.52
N THR A 35 17.39 15.78 -10.15
CA THR A 35 17.25 17.07 -9.46
C THR A 35 16.05 17.81 -10.05
N PRO A 36 15.15 18.38 -9.21
CA PRO A 36 14.00 19.11 -9.71
C PRO A 36 14.44 20.34 -10.50
N SER A 37 13.74 20.60 -11.61
CA SER A 37 13.94 21.85 -12.35
C SER A 37 13.42 23.05 -11.55
N ALA A 38 13.98 24.24 -11.78
CA ALA A 38 13.52 25.46 -11.12
C ALA A 38 12.02 25.73 -11.38
N SER A 39 11.51 25.39 -12.58
CA SER A 39 10.10 25.52 -12.92
C SER A 39 9.21 24.58 -12.09
N ARG A 40 9.68 23.33 -11.87
CA ARG A 40 8.96 22.36 -11.05
C ARG A 40 8.90 22.81 -9.60
N VAL A 41 10.02 23.24 -9.02
CA VAL A 41 10.09 23.81 -7.67
C VAL A 41 9.14 25.01 -7.52
N ALA A 42 9.17 25.94 -8.50
CA ALA A 42 8.37 27.16 -8.44
C ALA A 42 6.85 26.91 -8.42
N ARG A 43 6.37 25.87 -9.13
CA ARG A 43 4.94 25.51 -9.21
C ARG A 43 4.47 24.57 -8.11
N SER A 44 5.39 23.94 -7.36
CA SER A 44 5.06 22.92 -6.36
C SER A 44 4.16 23.46 -5.25
N HIS A 45 3.30 22.58 -4.73
CA HIS A 45 2.47 22.91 -3.56
C HIS A 45 3.32 23.25 -2.35
N LEU A 46 4.47 22.61 -2.16
CA LEU A 46 5.37 22.90 -1.06
C LEU A 46 5.91 24.35 -1.14
N THR A 47 6.31 24.80 -2.34
CA THR A 47 6.76 26.20 -2.53
C THR A 47 5.62 27.20 -2.29
N ARG A 48 4.40 26.88 -2.72
CA ARG A 48 3.22 27.70 -2.43
C ARG A 48 2.93 27.77 -0.94
N TYR A 49 3.03 26.65 -0.23
CA TYR A 49 2.85 26.59 1.22
C TYR A 49 3.92 27.39 1.97
N LEU A 50 5.19 27.28 1.58
CA LEU A 50 6.28 28.07 2.18
C LEU A 50 6.06 29.58 2.00
N ARG A 51 5.59 30.05 0.83
CA ARG A 51 5.20 31.46 0.62
C ARG A 51 4.05 31.87 1.53
N TRP A 52 3.02 31.03 1.60
CA TRP A 52 1.86 31.26 2.44
C TRP A 52 2.23 31.36 3.94
N LEU A 53 3.18 30.54 4.40
CA LEU A 53 3.74 30.60 5.75
C LEU A 53 4.57 31.87 5.97
N ALA A 54 5.38 32.27 4.99
CA ALA A 54 6.18 33.48 5.05
C ALA A 54 5.31 34.74 5.17
N GLU A 55 4.20 34.83 4.45
CA GLU A 55 3.20 35.92 4.58
C GLU A 55 2.60 35.99 5.99
N ARG A 56 2.67 34.92 6.77
CA ARG A 56 2.23 34.80 8.16
C ARG A 56 3.37 34.88 9.16
N GLY A 57 4.57 35.31 8.69
CA GLY A 57 5.74 35.53 9.52
C GLY A 57 6.54 34.28 9.88
N ARG A 58 6.34 33.17 9.17
CA ARG A 58 7.09 31.91 9.36
C ARG A 58 7.92 31.59 8.12
N THR A 59 9.24 31.59 8.27
CA THR A 59 10.21 31.25 7.22
C THR A 59 11.09 30.09 7.66
N PHE A 60 11.54 29.30 6.70
CA PHE A 60 12.38 28.12 6.93
C PHE A 60 13.52 28.11 5.92
N ASP A 61 14.73 27.79 6.38
CA ASP A 61 15.92 27.77 5.54
C ASP A 61 15.92 26.58 4.57
N ASP A 62 15.39 25.45 5.04
CA ASP A 62 15.32 24.21 4.28
C ASP A 62 14.13 23.31 4.68
N TYR A 63 14.01 22.17 4.03
CA TYR A 63 12.96 21.19 4.34
C TYR A 63 13.10 20.59 5.73
N GLU A 64 14.31 20.35 6.20
CA GLU A 64 14.55 19.78 7.54
C GLU A 64 14.08 20.75 8.64
N ALA A 65 14.31 22.06 8.48
CA ALA A 65 13.80 23.08 9.40
C ALA A 65 12.27 23.13 9.40
N LEU A 66 11.63 23.04 8.23
CA LEU A 66 10.18 22.94 8.10
C LEU A 66 9.65 21.66 8.77
N TRP A 67 10.29 20.52 8.52
CA TRP A 67 9.90 19.26 9.13
C TRP A 67 10.01 19.30 10.65
N ARG A 68 11.12 19.82 11.20
CA ARG A 68 11.30 19.95 12.66
C ARG A 68 10.20 20.81 13.29
N TRP A 69 9.85 21.91 12.67
CA TRP A 69 8.71 22.71 13.13
C TRP A 69 7.41 21.91 13.07
N SER A 70 7.16 21.17 12.01
CA SER A 70 5.92 20.43 11.80
C SER A 70 5.67 19.34 12.86
N VAL A 71 6.72 18.84 13.52
CA VAL A 71 6.62 17.82 14.57
C VAL A 71 6.80 18.40 15.98
N ALA A 72 7.36 19.60 16.12
CA ALA A 72 7.53 20.27 17.41
C ALA A 72 6.28 21.04 17.82
N ASP A 73 5.67 21.76 16.89
CA ASP A 73 4.48 22.61 17.09
C ASP A 73 3.28 22.04 16.31
N LEU A 74 2.74 20.92 16.82
CA LEU A 74 1.66 20.19 16.16
C LEU A 74 0.41 21.04 15.93
N GLU A 75 0.04 21.90 16.88
CA GLU A 75 -1.15 22.76 16.75
C GLU A 75 -0.97 23.76 15.62
N ALA A 76 0.15 24.48 15.58
CA ALA A 76 0.40 25.45 14.54
C ALA A 76 0.54 24.75 13.16
N PHE A 77 1.19 23.60 13.11
CA PHE A 77 1.36 22.86 11.86
C PHE A 77 0.01 22.35 11.34
N TRP A 78 -0.72 21.52 12.10
CA TRP A 78 -1.96 20.93 11.62
C TRP A 78 -3.08 21.95 11.42
N GLY A 79 -3.08 23.02 12.20
CA GLY A 79 -3.95 24.18 11.95
C GLY A 79 -3.65 24.85 10.61
N SER A 80 -2.38 25.05 10.30
CA SER A 80 -1.96 25.62 9.01
C SER A 80 -2.28 24.71 7.82
N ILE A 81 -2.19 23.38 8.00
CA ILE A 81 -2.59 22.40 6.98
C ILE A 81 -4.10 22.48 6.73
N ALA A 82 -4.90 22.53 7.80
CA ALA A 82 -6.36 22.64 7.67
C ALA A 82 -6.77 23.92 6.91
N GLU A 83 -6.13 25.05 7.20
CA GLU A 83 -6.40 26.33 6.52
C GLU A 83 -5.89 26.32 5.07
N PHE A 84 -4.61 25.96 4.85
CA PHE A 84 -3.99 26.01 3.52
C PHE A 84 -4.63 25.02 2.53
N CYS A 85 -4.93 23.81 2.99
CA CYS A 85 -5.54 22.78 2.15
C CYS A 85 -7.07 22.87 2.09
N GLY A 86 -7.71 23.78 2.84
CA GLY A 86 -9.13 24.01 2.82
C GLY A 86 -9.93 22.85 3.41
N LEU A 87 -9.63 22.47 4.65
CA LEU A 87 -10.48 21.57 5.42
C LEU A 87 -11.78 22.26 5.78
N GLU A 88 -12.89 21.77 5.23
CA GLU A 88 -14.22 22.34 5.49
C GLU A 88 -14.89 21.62 6.68
N CYS A 89 -15.31 22.40 7.67
CA CYS A 89 -16.08 21.92 8.82
C CYS A 89 -17.41 22.67 8.90
N SER A 90 -18.51 21.95 9.06
CA SER A 90 -19.83 22.56 9.27
C SER A 90 -19.95 23.21 10.66
N THR A 91 -19.18 22.70 11.61
CA THR A 91 -18.98 23.29 12.93
C THR A 91 -17.47 23.45 13.14
N PRO A 92 -16.96 24.64 13.42
CA PRO A 92 -15.55 24.86 13.65
C PRO A 92 -15.06 24.19 14.94
N PRO A 93 -13.80 23.77 15.02
CA PRO A 93 -13.21 23.24 16.26
C PRO A 93 -13.02 24.32 17.31
N SER A 94 -12.95 23.92 18.58
CA SER A 94 -12.56 24.81 19.68
C SER A 94 -11.05 25.08 19.73
N CYS A 95 -10.24 24.09 19.30
CA CYS A 95 -8.79 24.18 19.12
C CYS A 95 -8.33 23.11 18.11
N VAL A 96 -7.07 23.09 17.74
CA VAL A 96 -6.50 22.09 16.81
C VAL A 96 -6.19 20.79 17.54
N LEU A 97 -5.63 20.86 18.74
CA LEU A 97 -5.24 19.71 19.56
C LEU A 97 -5.72 19.91 21.00
N GLY A 98 -6.72 19.16 21.42
CA GLY A 98 -7.25 19.19 22.78
C GLY A 98 -6.36 18.42 23.75
N THR A 99 -6.01 17.19 23.38
CA THR A 99 -5.14 16.31 24.17
C THR A 99 -4.02 15.77 23.28
N ARG A 100 -2.77 15.90 23.74
CA ARG A 100 -1.55 15.42 23.04
C ARG A 100 -1.12 14.02 23.50
N ALA A 101 -1.99 13.26 24.14
CA ALA A 101 -1.65 11.91 24.59
C ALA A 101 -1.49 10.94 23.41
N MET A 102 -0.61 9.95 23.56
CA MET A 102 -0.47 8.87 22.59
C MET A 102 -0.39 7.53 23.33
N PRO A 103 -1.39 6.63 23.17
CA PRO A 103 -2.66 6.83 22.43
C PRO A 103 -3.61 7.83 23.11
N GLY A 104 -4.58 8.33 22.31
CA GLY A 104 -5.67 9.16 22.83
C GLY A 104 -5.57 10.65 22.49
N ALA A 105 -4.78 11.03 21.49
CA ALA A 105 -4.77 12.41 21.00
C ALA A 105 -6.15 12.84 20.49
N GLU A 106 -6.60 14.03 20.90
CA GLU A 106 -7.88 14.58 20.49
C GLU A 106 -7.67 15.73 19.49
N TRP A 107 -7.91 15.42 18.23
CA TRP A 107 -7.74 16.36 17.12
C TRP A 107 -9.04 17.11 16.84
N PHE A 108 -8.96 18.43 16.65
CA PHE A 108 -10.04 19.32 16.25
C PHE A 108 -11.33 19.11 17.08
N PRO A 109 -11.27 19.16 18.42
CA PRO A 109 -12.43 18.93 19.29
C PRO A 109 -13.59 19.87 18.94
N GLY A 110 -14.78 19.31 18.85
CA GLY A 110 -16.01 20.02 18.49
C GLY A 110 -16.22 20.19 16.97
N ALA A 111 -15.22 19.96 16.15
CA ALA A 111 -15.38 20.01 14.69
C ALA A 111 -16.34 18.94 14.17
N ARG A 112 -17.17 19.32 13.21
CA ARG A 112 -18.06 18.39 12.48
C ARG A 112 -17.86 18.55 10.98
N LEU A 113 -17.75 17.42 10.27
CA LEU A 113 -17.49 17.38 8.82
C LEU A 113 -18.00 16.06 8.23
N ASN A 114 -17.87 15.93 6.91
CA ASN A 114 -18.11 14.66 6.23
C ASN A 114 -17.09 14.43 5.12
N TYR A 115 -16.43 13.28 5.10
CA TYR A 115 -15.43 12.92 4.08
C TYR A 115 -16.00 12.90 2.67
N ALA A 116 -17.20 12.33 2.46
CA ALA A 116 -17.83 12.28 1.14
C ALA A 116 -18.22 13.67 0.62
N GLN A 117 -18.59 14.59 1.51
CA GLN A 117 -18.83 16.00 1.15
C GLN A 117 -17.55 16.65 0.62
N HIS A 118 -16.39 16.39 1.26
CA HIS A 118 -15.10 16.86 0.76
C HIS A 118 -14.77 16.29 -0.61
N ALA A 119 -15.01 15.01 -0.85
CA ALA A 119 -14.76 14.38 -2.15
C ALA A 119 -15.67 14.95 -3.25
N LEU A 120 -16.96 15.16 -2.94
CA LEU A 120 -17.97 15.60 -3.91
C LEU A 120 -18.09 17.13 -4.07
N ARG A 121 -17.33 17.93 -3.31
CA ARG A 121 -17.34 19.40 -3.42
C ARG A 121 -16.94 19.90 -4.81
N HIS A 122 -16.21 19.06 -5.56
CA HIS A 122 -15.71 19.36 -6.91
C HIS A 122 -16.73 19.07 -8.03
N GLU A 123 -17.97 18.66 -7.68
CA GLU A 123 -19.04 18.42 -8.65
C GLU A 123 -19.27 19.63 -9.54
N ARG A 124 -19.05 19.46 -10.86
CA ARG A 124 -19.27 20.48 -11.89
C ARG A 124 -19.50 19.83 -13.26
N PRO A 125 -20.26 20.48 -14.15
CA PRO A 125 -20.52 19.96 -15.49
C PRO A 125 -19.28 19.89 -16.37
N GLY A 126 -19.25 18.91 -17.27
CA GLY A 126 -18.26 18.81 -18.34
C GLY A 126 -16.90 18.25 -17.91
N GLU A 127 -16.77 17.76 -16.67
CA GLU A 127 -15.53 17.27 -16.13
C GLU A 127 -15.66 15.82 -15.66
N ASP A 128 -14.60 15.03 -15.92
CA ASP A 128 -14.49 13.67 -15.46
C ASP A 128 -14.08 13.62 -13.99
N ALA A 129 -14.78 12.81 -13.19
CA ALA A 129 -14.41 12.52 -11.82
C ALA A 129 -13.40 11.37 -11.74
N LEU A 130 -13.59 10.35 -12.56
CA LEU A 130 -12.71 9.19 -12.63
C LEU A 130 -12.72 8.53 -14.01
N LEU A 131 -11.65 7.79 -14.29
CA LEU A 131 -11.55 6.90 -15.45
C LEU A 131 -11.61 5.45 -14.95
N HIS A 132 -12.18 4.57 -15.74
CA HIS A 132 -12.23 3.16 -15.38
C HIS A 132 -12.17 2.24 -16.59
N LEU A 133 -11.63 1.07 -16.38
CA LEU A 133 -11.66 -0.05 -17.32
C LEU A 133 -11.48 -1.36 -16.58
N SER A 134 -11.78 -2.46 -17.26
CA SER A 134 -11.49 -3.80 -16.76
C SER A 134 -11.27 -4.77 -17.91
N GLU A 135 -10.97 -6.02 -17.62
CA GLU A 135 -10.96 -7.07 -18.64
C GLU A 135 -12.33 -7.28 -19.29
N ARG A 136 -13.41 -6.76 -18.70
CA ARG A 136 -14.79 -6.88 -19.18
C ARG A 136 -15.38 -5.58 -19.72
N ARG A 137 -14.87 -4.46 -19.29
CA ARG A 137 -15.40 -3.14 -19.65
C ARG A 137 -14.32 -2.30 -20.32
N PRO A 138 -14.60 -1.68 -21.48
CA PRO A 138 -13.66 -0.78 -22.14
C PRO A 138 -13.35 0.43 -21.26
N LEU A 139 -12.29 1.16 -21.63
CA LEU A 139 -11.97 2.45 -21.00
C LEU A 139 -13.15 3.41 -21.17
N ALA A 140 -13.61 3.95 -20.07
CA ALA A 140 -14.68 4.94 -19.99
C ALA A 140 -14.40 5.95 -18.88
N ALA A 141 -15.08 7.09 -18.94
CA ALA A 141 -15.08 8.12 -17.93
C ALA A 141 -16.41 8.15 -17.18
N LEU A 142 -16.36 8.42 -15.88
CA LEU A 142 -17.52 8.80 -15.08
C LEU A 142 -17.39 10.28 -14.74
N SER A 143 -18.36 11.09 -15.18
CA SER A 143 -18.34 12.53 -14.93
C SER A 143 -18.64 12.87 -13.47
N TRP A 144 -18.21 14.06 -13.02
CA TRP A 144 -18.54 14.57 -11.68
C TRP A 144 -20.04 14.60 -11.39
N PRO A 145 -20.92 15.14 -12.30
CA PRO A 145 -22.36 15.13 -12.06
C PRO A 145 -22.92 13.72 -11.91
N GLU A 146 -22.46 12.77 -12.72
CA GLU A 146 -22.97 11.40 -12.68
C GLU A 146 -22.49 10.65 -11.44
N LEU A 147 -21.20 10.79 -11.03
CA LEU A 147 -20.70 10.25 -9.77
C LEU A 147 -21.52 10.78 -8.60
N ALA A 148 -21.67 12.10 -8.51
CA ALA A 148 -22.40 12.73 -7.42
C ALA A 148 -23.88 12.33 -7.39
N ARG A 149 -24.54 12.26 -8.56
CA ARG A 149 -25.91 11.78 -8.71
C ARG A 149 -26.06 10.36 -8.16
N GLN A 150 -25.20 9.44 -8.59
CA GLN A 150 -25.28 8.04 -8.17
C GLN A 150 -25.04 7.90 -6.66
N VAL A 151 -24.08 8.65 -6.09
CA VAL A 151 -23.84 8.68 -4.65
C VAL A 151 -25.08 9.16 -3.89
N ARG A 152 -25.71 10.27 -4.32
CA ARG A 152 -26.91 10.80 -3.66
C ARG A 152 -28.08 9.85 -3.74
N VAL A 153 -28.33 9.24 -4.89
CA VAL A 153 -29.42 8.27 -5.09
C VAL A 153 -29.19 7.04 -4.19
N LEU A 154 -27.98 6.47 -4.23
CA LEU A 154 -27.65 5.30 -3.43
C LEU A 154 -27.75 5.61 -1.93
N ALA A 155 -27.17 6.72 -1.46
CA ALA A 155 -27.25 7.13 -0.05
C ALA A 155 -28.70 7.36 0.41
N THR A 156 -29.53 7.96 -0.45
CA THR A 156 -30.97 8.13 -0.15
C THR A 156 -31.67 6.78 -0.01
N ARG A 157 -31.36 5.83 -0.90
CA ARG A 157 -31.88 4.46 -0.80
C ARG A 157 -31.39 3.73 0.45
N MET A 158 -30.11 3.84 0.78
CA MET A 158 -29.53 3.24 1.99
C MET A 158 -30.18 3.82 3.25
N ARG A 159 -30.43 5.15 3.30
CA ARG A 159 -31.15 5.78 4.40
C ARG A 159 -32.60 5.24 4.53
N ALA A 160 -33.28 5.03 3.41
CA ALA A 160 -34.61 4.42 3.39
C ALA A 160 -34.62 2.94 3.83
N LEU A 161 -33.49 2.25 3.68
CA LEU A 161 -33.27 0.90 4.20
C LEU A 161 -32.88 0.89 5.69
N GLY A 162 -32.80 2.06 6.35
CA GLY A 162 -32.48 2.19 7.77
C GLY A 162 -30.98 2.24 8.10
N ILE A 163 -30.11 2.43 7.09
CA ILE A 163 -28.68 2.62 7.37
C ILE A 163 -28.47 3.99 8.04
N ALA A 164 -27.80 3.99 9.16
CA ALA A 164 -27.58 5.11 10.06
C ALA A 164 -26.10 5.32 10.40
N PRO A 165 -25.74 6.47 10.99
CA PRO A 165 -24.36 6.69 11.47
C PRO A 165 -23.89 5.58 12.41
N GLY A 166 -22.67 5.08 12.19
CA GLY A 166 -22.11 3.99 12.98
C GLY A 166 -22.44 2.57 12.48
N ASP A 167 -23.34 2.41 11.51
CA ASP A 167 -23.57 1.11 10.88
C ASP A 167 -22.35 0.66 10.06
N ARG A 168 -22.16 -0.65 9.93
CA ARG A 168 -21.07 -1.24 9.16
C ARG A 168 -21.62 -1.72 7.82
N VAL A 169 -21.07 -1.15 6.78
CA VAL A 169 -21.35 -1.50 5.39
C VAL A 169 -20.12 -2.15 4.80
N VAL A 170 -20.28 -3.38 4.31
CA VAL A 170 -19.16 -4.14 3.74
C VAL A 170 -19.36 -4.36 2.26
N ALA A 171 -18.25 -4.54 1.53
CA ALA A 171 -18.28 -4.75 0.09
C ALA A 171 -17.33 -5.86 -0.36
N TYR A 172 -17.84 -6.74 -1.19
CA TYR A 172 -17.08 -7.73 -1.95
C TYR A 172 -17.18 -7.36 -3.42
N LEU A 173 -16.40 -6.33 -3.80
CA LEU A 173 -16.45 -5.64 -5.08
C LEU A 173 -15.07 -5.52 -5.71
N PRO A 174 -14.95 -5.57 -7.05
CA PRO A 174 -13.72 -5.25 -7.76
C PRO A 174 -13.42 -3.75 -7.75
N ASN A 175 -12.23 -3.36 -8.26
CA ASN A 175 -11.84 -1.96 -8.38
C ASN A 175 -12.56 -1.26 -9.54
N THR A 176 -13.82 -0.94 -9.33
CA THR A 176 -14.72 -0.32 -10.31
C THR A 176 -15.43 0.91 -9.74
N PRO A 177 -16.08 1.74 -10.57
CA PRO A 177 -16.81 2.92 -10.11
C PRO A 177 -17.83 2.62 -9.01
N GLU A 178 -18.47 1.47 -9.07
CA GLU A 178 -19.51 1.07 -8.10
C GLU A 178 -18.93 0.95 -6.67
N ALA A 179 -17.68 0.54 -6.53
CA ALA A 179 -17.03 0.50 -5.23
C ALA A 179 -16.80 1.90 -4.65
N ILE A 180 -16.39 2.87 -5.49
CA ILE A 180 -16.24 4.28 -5.11
C ILE A 180 -17.61 4.89 -4.73
N ILE A 181 -18.62 4.64 -5.53
CA ILE A 181 -19.99 5.15 -5.30
C ILE A 181 -20.53 4.59 -3.97
N ALA A 182 -20.38 3.29 -3.72
CA ALA A 182 -20.84 2.64 -2.49
C ALA A 182 -20.09 3.16 -1.26
N MET A 183 -18.77 3.36 -1.35
CA MET A 183 -17.96 3.94 -0.28
C MET A 183 -18.40 5.37 0.04
N LEU A 184 -18.54 6.23 -0.97
CA LEU A 184 -18.96 7.63 -0.78
C LEU A 184 -20.40 7.73 -0.26
N ALA A 185 -21.32 6.88 -0.74
CA ALA A 185 -22.68 6.82 -0.24
C ALA A 185 -22.70 6.39 1.24
N THR A 186 -21.89 5.41 1.62
CA THR A 186 -21.73 4.96 3.02
C THR A 186 -21.20 6.09 3.89
N ALA A 187 -20.11 6.74 3.48
CA ALA A 187 -19.49 7.84 4.22
C ALA A 187 -20.43 9.05 4.34
N SER A 188 -21.23 9.34 3.31
CA SER A 188 -22.20 10.46 3.36
C SER A 188 -23.28 10.29 4.43
N LEU A 189 -23.53 9.06 4.87
CA LEU A 189 -24.47 8.71 5.96
C LEU A 189 -23.78 8.63 7.34
N GLY A 190 -22.48 8.83 7.45
CA GLY A 190 -21.72 8.57 8.67
C GLY A 190 -21.63 7.09 9.03
N ALA A 191 -21.94 6.19 8.11
CA ALA A 191 -21.73 4.75 8.28
C ALA A 191 -20.29 4.37 7.94
N MET A 192 -19.83 3.23 8.47
CA MET A 192 -18.45 2.75 8.32
C MET A 192 -18.33 1.82 7.13
N TRP A 193 -17.34 2.08 6.28
CA TRP A 193 -17.02 1.25 5.12
C TRP A 193 -15.95 0.20 5.42
N SER A 194 -16.07 -0.99 4.84
CA SER A 194 -14.98 -1.95 4.72
C SER A 194 -15.11 -2.78 3.46
N SER A 195 -14.00 -3.09 2.77
CA SER A 195 -14.04 -3.81 1.49
C SER A 195 -13.02 -4.93 1.39
N CYS A 196 -13.37 -5.95 0.61
CA CYS A 196 -12.49 -7.00 0.11
C CYS A 196 -12.65 -7.12 -1.41
N GLY A 197 -11.57 -7.43 -2.11
CA GLY A 197 -11.63 -7.78 -3.52
C GLY A 197 -12.29 -9.14 -3.75
N PRO A 198 -12.89 -9.38 -4.92
CA PRO A 198 -13.56 -10.65 -5.24
C PRO A 198 -12.58 -11.82 -5.45
N ASP A 199 -11.29 -11.59 -5.42
CA ASP A 199 -10.20 -12.56 -5.38
C ASP A 199 -10.00 -13.21 -3.99
N PHE A 200 -10.55 -12.62 -2.92
CA PHE A 200 -10.52 -13.22 -1.59
C PHE A 200 -11.42 -14.45 -1.53
N GLY A 201 -10.91 -15.56 -0.98
CA GLY A 201 -11.73 -16.74 -0.71
C GLY A 201 -12.72 -16.52 0.44
N THR A 202 -13.78 -17.33 0.49
CA THR A 202 -14.86 -17.27 1.49
C THR A 202 -14.34 -17.13 2.92
N ARG A 203 -13.36 -17.92 3.32
CA ARG A 203 -12.76 -17.86 4.67
C ARG A 203 -12.11 -16.52 4.94
N GLY A 204 -11.36 -15.98 3.98
CA GLY A 204 -10.69 -14.70 4.12
C GLY A 204 -11.65 -13.53 4.30
N VAL A 205 -12.82 -13.57 3.64
CA VAL A 205 -13.91 -12.60 3.81
C VAL A 205 -14.57 -12.75 5.16
N LEU A 206 -14.92 -13.97 5.57
CA LEU A 206 -15.57 -14.26 6.86
C LEU A 206 -14.67 -13.92 8.05
N ASP A 207 -13.38 -14.19 7.99
CA ASP A 207 -12.41 -13.81 9.04
C ASP A 207 -12.37 -12.30 9.30
N ARG A 208 -12.81 -11.49 8.33
CA ARG A 208 -12.93 -10.03 8.43
C ARG A 208 -14.33 -9.60 8.82
N TYR A 209 -15.31 -9.96 8.03
CA TYR A 209 -16.66 -9.40 8.13
C TYR A 209 -17.46 -9.92 9.33
N SER A 210 -17.21 -11.16 9.78
CA SER A 210 -17.83 -11.67 11.01
C SER A 210 -17.45 -10.84 12.24
N GLN A 211 -16.25 -10.25 12.27
CA GLN A 211 -15.83 -9.35 13.35
C GLN A 211 -16.63 -8.04 13.36
N LEU A 212 -17.10 -7.58 12.20
CA LEU A 212 -17.76 -6.28 12.05
C LEU A 212 -19.26 -6.31 12.34
N ALA A 213 -19.88 -7.49 12.26
CA ALA A 213 -21.34 -7.62 12.35
C ALA A 213 -22.06 -6.62 11.39
N PRO A 214 -21.85 -6.73 10.06
CA PRO A 214 -22.32 -5.74 9.08
C PRO A 214 -23.84 -5.73 8.93
N THR A 215 -24.41 -4.56 8.64
CA THR A 215 -25.85 -4.36 8.40
C THR A 215 -26.19 -4.49 6.91
N LEU A 216 -25.30 -4.03 6.03
CA LEU A 216 -25.47 -4.07 4.57
C LEU A 216 -24.21 -4.61 3.89
N MET A 217 -24.40 -5.42 2.84
CA MET A 217 -23.32 -5.92 2.00
C MET A 217 -23.58 -5.60 0.53
N PHE A 218 -22.59 -5.02 -0.12
CA PHE A 218 -22.49 -4.96 -1.59
C PHE A 218 -21.68 -6.15 -2.08
N CYS A 219 -22.12 -6.82 -3.16
CA CYS A 219 -21.41 -7.95 -3.75
C CYS A 219 -21.57 -8.02 -5.26
N VAL A 220 -20.63 -8.70 -5.93
CA VAL A 220 -20.70 -9.03 -7.37
C VAL A 220 -21.06 -10.50 -7.57
N ASP A 221 -21.47 -10.87 -8.79
CA ASP A 221 -21.61 -12.28 -9.22
C ASP A 221 -20.26 -12.99 -9.47
N GLY A 222 -19.20 -12.20 -9.74
CA GLY A 222 -17.85 -12.68 -9.99
C GLY A 222 -16.97 -11.63 -10.63
N TYR A 223 -15.81 -12.03 -11.18
CA TYR A 223 -14.83 -11.15 -11.81
C TYR A 223 -14.08 -11.86 -12.94
N SER A 224 -13.27 -11.13 -13.72
CA SER A 224 -12.36 -11.69 -14.71
C SER A 224 -10.92 -11.38 -14.35
N TYR A 225 -10.02 -12.35 -14.58
CA TYR A 225 -8.59 -12.19 -14.33
C TYR A 225 -7.76 -13.05 -15.27
N GLY A 226 -6.89 -12.41 -16.06
CA GLY A 226 -6.06 -13.11 -17.06
C GLY A 226 -6.89 -13.75 -18.16
N GLY A 227 -7.98 -13.13 -18.60
CA GLY A 227 -8.89 -13.63 -19.63
C GLY A 227 -9.84 -14.74 -19.15
N LYS A 228 -9.83 -15.07 -17.85
CA LYS A 228 -10.70 -16.11 -17.27
C LYS A 228 -11.76 -15.47 -16.40
N ALA A 229 -13.00 -15.97 -16.52
CA ALA A 229 -14.10 -15.58 -15.63
C ALA A 229 -14.10 -16.46 -14.38
N PHE A 230 -14.33 -15.85 -13.23
CA PHE A 230 -14.44 -16.49 -11.93
C PHE A 230 -15.82 -16.19 -11.35
N ASP A 231 -16.71 -17.18 -11.41
CA ASP A 231 -18.04 -17.11 -10.80
C ASP A 231 -17.90 -17.22 -9.27
N ARG A 232 -18.44 -16.26 -8.54
CA ARG A 232 -18.41 -16.19 -7.07
C ARG A 232 -19.79 -16.36 -6.43
N ARG A 233 -20.81 -16.65 -7.20
CA ARG A 233 -22.19 -16.73 -6.69
C ARG A 233 -22.37 -17.77 -5.57
N ALA A 234 -21.68 -18.90 -5.64
CA ALA A 234 -21.73 -19.93 -4.59
C ALA A 234 -21.05 -19.44 -3.31
N ASP A 235 -19.83 -18.90 -3.44
CA ASP A 235 -19.05 -18.34 -2.31
C ASP A 235 -19.81 -17.23 -1.61
N ILE A 236 -20.45 -16.33 -2.36
CA ILE A 236 -21.19 -15.20 -1.82
C ILE A 236 -22.43 -15.65 -1.08
N ARG A 237 -23.16 -16.64 -1.58
CA ARG A 237 -24.30 -17.22 -0.85
C ARG A 237 -23.87 -17.83 0.47
N GLU A 238 -22.72 -18.50 0.52
CA GLU A 238 -22.13 -19.03 1.73
C GLU A 238 -21.76 -17.91 2.70
N ILE A 239 -21.08 -16.85 2.23
CA ILE A 239 -20.72 -15.68 3.04
C ILE A 239 -21.97 -15.03 3.64
N ILE A 240 -22.96 -14.74 2.82
CA ILE A 240 -24.24 -14.13 3.28
C ILE A 240 -24.91 -15.00 4.33
N GLY A 241 -24.94 -16.33 4.12
CA GLY A 241 -25.57 -17.28 5.05
C GLY A 241 -24.90 -17.33 6.43
N GLN A 242 -23.60 -16.98 6.52
CA GLN A 242 -22.85 -16.95 7.77
C GLN A 242 -22.84 -15.55 8.44
N LEU A 243 -23.14 -14.48 7.72
CA LEU A 243 -23.22 -13.12 8.27
C LEU A 243 -24.64 -12.82 8.78
N THR A 244 -24.97 -13.34 9.94
CA THR A 244 -26.34 -13.31 10.50
C THR A 244 -26.88 -11.92 10.84
N THR A 245 -26.05 -10.88 10.83
CA THR A 245 -26.44 -9.48 11.09
C THR A 245 -26.84 -8.72 9.84
N LEU A 246 -26.62 -9.31 8.64
CA LEU A 246 -26.98 -8.65 7.38
C LEU A 246 -28.50 -8.50 7.27
N ALA A 247 -28.96 -7.24 7.23
CA ALA A 247 -30.32 -6.90 6.93
C ALA A 247 -30.56 -6.73 5.41
N HIS A 248 -29.55 -6.28 4.69
CA HIS A 248 -29.63 -5.95 3.28
C HIS A 248 -28.43 -6.44 2.49
N VAL A 249 -28.68 -6.87 1.25
CA VAL A 249 -27.67 -7.22 0.26
C VAL A 249 -27.96 -6.47 -1.03
N VAL A 250 -26.97 -5.84 -1.63
CA VAL A 250 -27.02 -5.21 -2.95
C VAL A 250 -26.10 -5.97 -3.89
N HIS A 251 -26.66 -6.56 -4.92
CA HIS A 251 -25.97 -7.39 -5.89
C HIS A 251 -25.69 -6.59 -7.17
N LEU A 252 -24.43 -6.48 -7.56
CA LEU A 252 -23.96 -5.94 -8.83
C LEU A 252 -23.77 -7.10 -9.82
N PRO A 253 -24.61 -7.23 -10.88
CA PRO A 253 -24.36 -8.19 -11.95
C PRO A 253 -23.20 -7.69 -12.82
N TYR A 254 -22.01 -8.19 -12.55
CA TYR A 254 -20.76 -7.73 -13.18
C TYR A 254 -20.23 -8.70 -14.24
N LEU A 255 -20.27 -10.01 -13.97
CA LEU A 255 -19.93 -11.02 -14.97
C LEU A 255 -21.00 -11.14 -16.06
N ASP A 256 -22.25 -11.05 -15.67
CA ASP A 256 -23.38 -11.06 -16.58
C ASP A 256 -24.27 -9.83 -16.30
N PRO A 257 -24.02 -8.69 -16.97
CA PRO A 257 -24.76 -7.46 -16.74
C PRO A 257 -26.26 -7.54 -17.07
N ASP A 258 -26.67 -8.53 -17.86
CA ASP A 258 -28.06 -8.78 -18.23
C ASP A 258 -28.79 -9.71 -17.26
N ASP A 259 -28.06 -10.41 -16.38
CA ASP A 259 -28.67 -11.26 -15.35
C ASP A 259 -29.40 -10.41 -14.30
N ARG A 260 -30.72 -10.56 -14.25
CA ARG A 260 -31.60 -9.90 -13.27
C ARG A 260 -31.95 -10.80 -12.09
N THR A 261 -31.29 -11.93 -11.94
CA THR A 261 -31.52 -12.86 -10.83
C THR A 261 -30.80 -12.38 -9.59
N PRO A 262 -31.51 -12.04 -8.48
CA PRO A 262 -30.88 -11.69 -7.23
C PRO A 262 -30.01 -12.84 -6.71
N ILE A 263 -28.83 -12.50 -6.14
CA ILE A 263 -27.83 -13.48 -5.64
C ILE A 263 -28.43 -14.38 -4.55
N THR A 264 -29.32 -13.80 -3.73
CA THR A 264 -30.14 -14.48 -2.71
C THR A 264 -31.56 -13.88 -2.72
N PRO A 265 -32.60 -14.62 -2.23
CA PRO A 265 -33.93 -14.05 -2.08
C PRO A 265 -33.89 -12.77 -1.24
N GLY A 266 -34.50 -11.70 -1.75
CA GLY A 266 -34.53 -10.39 -1.08
C GLY A 266 -33.31 -9.49 -1.34
N ALA A 267 -32.27 -9.95 -2.02
CA ALA A 267 -31.18 -9.08 -2.45
C ALA A 267 -31.68 -8.08 -3.51
N LEU A 268 -31.25 -6.82 -3.37
CA LEU A 268 -31.54 -5.75 -4.31
C LEU A 268 -30.53 -5.79 -5.45
N LEU A 269 -30.97 -5.48 -6.66
CA LEU A 269 -30.04 -5.32 -7.79
C LEU A 269 -29.48 -3.90 -7.84
N TRP A 270 -28.20 -3.75 -8.16
CA TRP A 270 -27.52 -2.46 -8.28
C TRP A 270 -28.24 -1.49 -9.23
N PRO A 271 -28.68 -1.89 -10.45
CA PRO A 271 -29.43 -0.99 -11.34
C PRO A 271 -30.74 -0.50 -10.71
N ASP A 272 -31.41 -1.33 -9.94
CA ASP A 272 -32.71 -0.99 -9.33
C ASP A 272 -32.55 0.00 -8.16
N VAL A 273 -31.47 -0.12 -7.37
CA VAL A 273 -31.20 0.85 -6.31
C VAL A 273 -30.81 2.21 -6.85
N LEU A 274 -30.25 2.28 -8.07
CA LEU A 274 -29.89 3.52 -8.75
C LEU A 274 -31.01 4.10 -9.65
N ALA A 275 -32.12 3.37 -9.85
CA ALA A 275 -33.26 3.85 -10.62
C ALA A 275 -34.10 4.91 -9.89
N GLY A 276 -33.80 5.19 -8.62
CA GLY A 276 -34.49 6.20 -7.81
C GLY A 276 -34.21 7.63 -8.30
N PRO A 277 -35.09 8.60 -7.91
CA PRO A 277 -34.86 10.00 -8.25
C PRO A 277 -33.64 10.56 -7.52
N ASP A 278 -32.85 11.41 -8.20
CA ASP A 278 -31.82 12.21 -7.55
C ASP A 278 -32.47 13.31 -6.71
N PRO A 279 -32.20 13.42 -5.42
CA PRO A 279 -32.70 14.52 -4.60
C PRO A 279 -32.12 15.88 -5.03
N GLY A 280 -31.05 15.89 -5.83
CA GLY A 280 -30.31 17.08 -6.21
C GLY A 280 -29.29 17.53 -5.14
N ARG A 281 -28.29 18.28 -5.60
CA ARG A 281 -27.16 18.72 -4.76
C ARG A 281 -27.59 19.54 -3.54
N GLU A 282 -28.52 20.45 -3.71
CA GLU A 282 -28.97 21.37 -2.67
C GLU A 282 -29.84 20.69 -1.59
N ALA A 283 -30.64 19.71 -2.00
CA ALA A 283 -31.55 19.01 -1.10
C ALA A 283 -30.86 17.84 -0.36
N PHE A 284 -29.78 17.31 -0.91
CA PHE A 284 -29.08 16.20 -0.29
C PHE A 284 -28.29 16.65 0.94
N GLN A 285 -28.52 15.97 2.07
CA GLN A 285 -27.85 16.26 3.35
C GLN A 285 -26.80 15.21 3.66
N PHE A 286 -25.53 15.64 3.72
CA PHE A 286 -24.45 14.84 4.29
C PHE A 286 -24.57 14.81 5.81
N GLU A 287 -24.45 13.62 6.40
CA GLU A 287 -24.40 13.51 7.85
C GLU A 287 -23.14 14.17 8.41
N GLN A 288 -23.32 15.23 9.17
CA GLN A 288 -22.20 15.94 9.80
C GLN A 288 -21.80 15.21 11.07
N VAL A 289 -20.61 14.63 11.06
CA VAL A 289 -20.11 13.77 12.15
C VAL A 289 -18.94 14.43 12.88
N PRO A 290 -18.67 14.08 14.15
CA PRO A 290 -17.46 14.54 14.85
C PRO A 290 -16.19 14.19 14.10
N PHE A 291 -15.11 14.97 14.26
CA PHE A 291 -13.81 14.76 13.60
C PHE A 291 -13.31 13.31 13.75
N ALA A 292 -13.38 12.75 14.96
CA ALA A 292 -12.94 11.40 15.28
C ALA A 292 -13.97 10.29 14.94
N HIS A 293 -15.10 10.63 14.28
CA HIS A 293 -16.10 9.63 13.93
C HIS A 293 -15.55 8.60 12.93
N PRO A 294 -15.78 7.28 13.13
CA PRO A 294 -15.29 6.23 12.24
C PRO A 294 -15.75 6.41 10.80
N LEU A 295 -14.79 6.34 9.85
CA LEU A 295 -15.02 6.42 8.39
C LEU A 295 -14.98 5.04 7.75
N TRP A 296 -13.90 4.32 7.98
CA TRP A 296 -13.69 2.98 7.44
C TRP A 296 -12.90 2.08 8.38
N ILE A 297 -13.04 0.79 8.15
CA ILE A 297 -12.29 -0.24 8.84
C ILE A 297 -11.42 -0.95 7.82
N LEU A 298 -10.09 -0.84 7.98
CA LEU A 298 -9.11 -1.54 7.20
C LEU A 298 -8.60 -2.75 7.98
N PHE A 299 -8.19 -3.78 7.24
CA PHE A 299 -7.63 -4.97 7.86
C PHE A 299 -6.15 -5.10 7.54
N SER A 300 -5.31 -5.20 8.58
CA SER A 300 -3.94 -5.68 8.41
C SER A 300 -3.87 -7.17 8.72
N SER A 301 -3.02 -7.88 7.97
CA SER A 301 -2.72 -9.27 8.26
C SER A 301 -1.96 -9.33 9.60
N GLY A 302 -2.64 -9.76 10.65
CA GLY A 302 -1.98 -10.08 11.91
C GLY A 302 -1.02 -11.25 11.72
N THR A 303 0.18 -11.18 12.28
CA THR A 303 1.13 -12.29 12.26
C THR A 303 0.67 -13.47 13.11
N THR A 304 -0.39 -13.31 13.92
CA THR A 304 -0.73 -14.25 15.01
C THR A 304 -2.22 -14.53 15.19
N GLY A 305 -3.07 -14.37 14.17
CA GLY A 305 -4.50 -14.64 14.36
C GLY A 305 -5.40 -14.01 13.30
N LEU A 306 -6.62 -13.69 13.68
CA LEU A 306 -7.55 -12.98 12.80
C LEU A 306 -6.98 -11.62 12.39
N PRO A 307 -7.29 -11.14 11.16
CA PRO A 307 -6.90 -9.80 10.73
C PRO A 307 -7.35 -8.72 11.71
N LYS A 308 -6.47 -7.73 11.99
CA LYS A 308 -6.77 -6.62 12.90
C LYS A 308 -7.74 -5.64 12.22
N PRO A 309 -8.93 -5.37 12.79
CA PRO A 309 -9.88 -4.42 12.24
C PRO A 309 -9.58 -2.99 12.72
N ILE A 310 -8.86 -2.24 11.91
CA ILE A 310 -8.30 -0.91 12.23
C ILE A 310 -9.29 0.17 11.84
N ILE A 311 -9.69 1.01 12.78
CA ILE A 311 -10.68 2.07 12.56
C ILE A 311 -9.97 3.39 12.29
N HIS A 312 -10.26 3.99 11.14
CA HIS A 312 -9.85 5.36 10.80
C HIS A 312 -11.04 6.30 10.76
N CYS A 313 -10.82 7.57 11.08
CA CYS A 313 -11.89 8.55 11.23
C CYS A 313 -11.98 9.55 10.06
N HIS A 314 -13.17 10.17 9.93
CA HIS A 314 -13.46 11.14 8.86
C HIS A 314 -12.45 12.30 8.84
N GLY A 315 -12.27 12.99 9.96
CA GLY A 315 -11.43 14.17 10.01
C GLY A 315 -9.95 13.85 9.82
N GLY A 316 -9.46 12.82 10.52
CA GLY A 316 -8.06 12.42 10.47
C GLY A 316 -7.62 12.02 9.07
N ILE A 317 -8.42 11.20 8.39
CA ILE A 317 -8.14 10.80 7.01
C ILE A 317 -8.24 11.98 6.05
N THR A 318 -9.29 12.79 6.13
CA THR A 318 -9.43 13.94 5.22
C THR A 318 -8.22 14.88 5.31
N LEU A 319 -7.82 15.25 6.54
CA LEU A 319 -6.71 16.15 6.76
C LEU A 319 -5.36 15.56 6.32
N GLU A 320 -5.12 14.31 6.66
CA GLU A 320 -3.88 13.61 6.32
C GLU A 320 -3.73 13.40 4.82
N GLN A 321 -4.80 12.99 4.14
CA GLN A 321 -4.76 12.81 2.68
C GLN A 321 -4.60 14.14 1.94
N LEU A 322 -5.22 15.23 2.42
CA LEU A 322 -4.97 16.57 1.91
C LEU A 322 -3.48 16.93 2.01
N LYS A 323 -2.84 16.73 3.18
CA LYS A 323 -1.40 16.95 3.35
C LYS A 323 -0.57 16.09 2.40
N LEU A 324 -0.89 14.78 2.31
CA LEU A 324 -0.15 13.81 1.52
C LEU A 324 -0.16 14.17 0.03
N PHE A 325 -1.35 14.43 -0.53
CA PHE A 325 -1.48 14.78 -1.95
C PHE A 325 -0.84 16.11 -2.30
N HIS A 326 -0.92 17.12 -1.41
CA HIS A 326 -0.28 18.42 -1.66
C HIS A 326 1.26 18.32 -1.60
N PHE A 327 1.83 17.74 -0.55
CA PHE A 327 3.26 17.94 -0.26
C PHE A 327 4.14 16.72 -0.60
N HIS A 328 3.56 15.52 -0.63
CA HIS A 328 4.31 14.29 -0.82
C HIS A 328 4.00 13.56 -2.11
N MET A 329 2.94 13.99 -2.81
CA MET A 329 2.59 13.55 -4.16
C MET A 329 2.61 14.72 -5.16
N ASP A 330 2.58 15.96 -4.70
CA ASP A 330 2.52 17.21 -5.50
C ASP A 330 1.45 17.16 -6.59
N MET A 331 0.29 16.59 -6.28
CA MET A 331 -0.82 16.43 -7.22
C MET A 331 -1.64 17.70 -7.33
N HIS A 332 -1.88 18.12 -8.57
CA HIS A 332 -2.69 19.28 -8.88
C HIS A 332 -4.09 18.85 -9.39
N ALA A 333 -5.07 19.73 -9.19
CA ALA A 333 -6.43 19.49 -9.66
C ALA A 333 -6.45 19.06 -11.15
N ARG A 334 -7.29 18.10 -11.48
CA ARG A 334 -7.49 17.52 -12.81
C ARG A 334 -6.34 16.66 -13.35
N GLN A 335 -5.24 16.53 -12.65
CA GLN A 335 -4.24 15.53 -12.97
C GLN A 335 -4.82 14.12 -12.82
N ARG A 336 -4.31 13.18 -13.60
CA ARG A 336 -4.73 11.78 -13.58
C ARG A 336 -3.74 10.95 -12.79
N MET A 337 -4.29 10.14 -11.89
CA MET A 337 -3.52 9.26 -11.02
C MET A 337 -3.85 7.80 -11.32
N PHE A 338 -2.85 7.01 -11.63
CA PHE A 338 -2.97 5.58 -11.81
C PHE A 338 -2.15 4.83 -10.76
N PHE A 339 -2.82 4.05 -9.93
CA PHE A 339 -2.19 3.13 -8.98
C PHE A 339 -2.88 1.78 -9.08
N PHE A 340 -2.15 0.75 -9.56
CA PHE A 340 -2.72 -0.59 -9.63
C PHE A 340 -2.94 -1.14 -8.21
N THR A 341 -4.19 -1.44 -7.88
CA THR A 341 -4.59 -1.88 -6.55
C THR A 341 -5.93 -2.62 -6.59
N SER A 342 -6.29 -3.28 -5.50
CA SER A 342 -7.61 -3.90 -5.30
C SER A 342 -8.32 -3.30 -4.07
N THR A 343 -9.64 -3.46 -4.00
CA THR A 343 -10.49 -2.92 -2.94
C THR A 343 -10.18 -3.43 -1.54
N GLY A 344 -9.47 -4.56 -1.44
CA GLY A 344 -9.00 -5.12 -0.17
C GLY A 344 -7.70 -4.51 0.36
N TRP A 345 -7.14 -3.53 -0.34
CA TRP A 345 -5.88 -2.87 -0.02
C TRP A 345 -6.06 -1.42 0.41
N MET A 346 -5.27 -0.98 1.39
CA MET A 346 -5.24 0.44 1.81
C MET A 346 -4.91 1.38 0.64
N MET A 347 -4.10 0.94 -0.33
CA MET A 347 -3.79 1.73 -1.52
C MET A 347 -5.00 2.02 -2.40
N TRP A 348 -6.09 1.24 -2.30
CA TRP A 348 -7.35 1.57 -2.93
C TRP A 348 -8.02 2.78 -2.24
N ASN A 349 -8.02 2.81 -0.90
CA ASN A 349 -8.53 3.96 -0.14
C ASN A 349 -7.72 5.22 -0.45
N PHE A 350 -6.39 5.09 -0.61
CA PHE A 350 -5.52 6.17 -1.05
C PHE A 350 -5.90 6.64 -2.47
N LEU A 351 -6.05 5.72 -3.44
CA LEU A 351 -6.47 6.06 -4.81
C LEU A 351 -7.83 6.76 -4.82
N ALA A 352 -8.82 6.24 -4.08
CA ALA A 352 -10.14 6.83 -3.95
C ALA A 352 -10.09 8.22 -3.30
N SER A 353 -9.18 8.43 -2.34
CA SER A 353 -9.02 9.74 -1.67
C SER A 353 -8.47 10.83 -2.60
N SER A 354 -7.95 10.49 -3.77
CA SER A 354 -7.52 11.49 -4.76
C SER A 354 -8.65 12.44 -5.17
N LEU A 355 -9.90 11.98 -5.10
CA LEU A 355 -11.10 12.78 -5.37
C LEU A 355 -11.23 14.01 -4.48
N ILE A 356 -10.71 13.99 -3.23
CA ILE A 356 -10.75 15.16 -2.34
C ILE A 356 -9.91 16.34 -2.84
N MET A 357 -9.00 16.08 -3.78
CA MET A 357 -8.11 17.04 -4.42
C MET A 357 -8.51 17.37 -5.87
N ASP A 358 -9.67 16.92 -6.34
CA ASP A 358 -10.04 17.00 -7.75
C ASP A 358 -9.03 16.30 -8.69
N VAL A 359 -8.36 15.28 -8.19
CA VAL A 359 -7.47 14.41 -8.97
C VAL A 359 -8.28 13.23 -9.49
N VAL A 360 -8.12 12.92 -10.77
CA VAL A 360 -8.89 11.90 -11.50
C VAL A 360 -8.23 10.53 -11.33
N PRO A 361 -8.73 9.62 -10.49
CA PRO A 361 -8.19 8.27 -10.38
C PRO A 361 -8.53 7.44 -11.64
N LEU A 362 -7.56 6.64 -12.08
CA LEU A 362 -7.79 5.57 -13.05
C LEU A 362 -7.99 4.25 -12.28
N LEU A 363 -9.18 3.68 -12.39
CA LEU A 363 -9.52 2.40 -11.81
C LEU A 363 -9.30 1.29 -12.86
N TYR A 364 -8.55 0.25 -12.48
CA TYR A 364 -8.37 -0.92 -13.33
C TYR A 364 -8.69 -2.19 -12.54
N ASP A 365 -9.61 -3.01 -13.07
CA ASP A 365 -9.92 -4.35 -12.57
C ASP A 365 -9.49 -5.42 -13.58
N GLY A 366 -8.47 -6.19 -13.22
CA GLY A 366 -7.92 -7.24 -14.07
C GLY A 366 -6.48 -7.59 -13.74
N ASN A 367 -5.90 -8.49 -14.53
CA ASN A 367 -4.51 -8.90 -14.38
C ASN A 367 -3.55 -7.81 -14.95
N PRO A 368 -2.58 -7.32 -14.17
CA PRO A 368 -1.67 -6.25 -14.59
C PRO A 368 -0.71 -6.66 -15.74
N THR A 369 -0.64 -7.95 -16.06
CA THR A 369 0.27 -8.50 -17.08
C THR A 369 -0.45 -9.21 -18.23
N TRP A 370 -1.76 -9.14 -18.29
CA TRP A 370 -2.56 -9.73 -19.35
C TRP A 370 -3.34 -8.66 -20.12
N PRO A 371 -3.38 -8.72 -21.46
CA PRO A 371 -2.79 -9.74 -22.34
C PRO A 371 -1.27 -9.60 -22.54
N THR A 372 -0.66 -8.49 -22.10
CA THR A 372 0.77 -8.24 -22.25
C THR A 372 1.39 -7.68 -20.97
N PRO A 373 2.68 -7.94 -20.68
CA PRO A 373 3.34 -7.45 -19.46
C PRO A 373 3.37 -5.93 -19.32
N ASP A 374 3.29 -5.19 -20.41
CA ASP A 374 3.33 -3.72 -20.48
C ASP A 374 1.95 -3.04 -20.41
N LEU A 375 0.89 -3.80 -20.15
CA LEU A 375 -0.47 -3.28 -20.12
C LEU A 375 -0.61 -2.03 -19.24
N LEU A 376 -0.06 -2.03 -18.03
CA LEU A 376 -0.23 -0.87 -17.12
C LEU A 376 0.45 0.38 -17.68
N TRP A 377 1.56 0.23 -18.40
CA TRP A 377 2.22 1.34 -19.09
C TRP A 377 1.41 1.85 -20.25
N LYS A 378 0.83 0.94 -21.03
CA LYS A 378 -0.11 1.30 -22.09
C LYS A 378 -1.28 2.11 -21.54
N LEU A 379 -1.86 1.68 -20.41
CA LEU A 379 -2.95 2.41 -19.76
C LEU A 379 -2.52 3.78 -19.25
N ALA A 380 -1.33 3.88 -18.67
CA ALA A 380 -0.78 5.16 -18.24
C ALA A 380 -0.60 6.14 -19.41
N ASP A 381 -0.12 5.66 -20.57
CA ASP A 381 0.05 6.45 -21.79
C ASP A 381 -1.30 6.83 -22.41
N ASP A 382 -2.16 5.85 -22.67
CA ASP A 382 -3.49 6.05 -23.28
C ASP A 382 -4.37 7.04 -22.49
N THR A 383 -4.25 7.02 -21.17
CA THR A 383 -5.05 7.90 -20.29
C THR A 383 -4.34 9.18 -19.93
N GLY A 384 -3.09 9.38 -20.32
CA GLY A 384 -2.29 10.54 -19.94
C GLY A 384 -2.12 10.66 -18.43
N ALA A 385 -1.76 9.58 -17.76
CA ALA A 385 -1.53 9.57 -16.31
C ALA A 385 -0.33 10.47 -15.94
N HIS A 386 -0.54 11.38 -14.98
CA HIS A 386 0.51 12.27 -14.46
C HIS A 386 1.31 11.61 -13.35
N LEU A 387 0.64 10.77 -12.54
CA LEU A 387 1.27 9.95 -11.52
C LEU A 387 0.97 8.48 -11.80
N PHE A 388 2.02 7.65 -11.78
CA PHE A 388 1.91 6.20 -11.87
C PHE A 388 2.53 5.53 -10.64
N GLY A 389 1.76 4.70 -9.96
CA GLY A 389 2.25 3.90 -8.84
C GLY A 389 2.75 2.54 -9.32
N ALA A 390 3.98 2.22 -8.97
CA ALA A 390 4.64 0.96 -9.34
C ALA A 390 5.25 0.25 -8.14
N SER A 391 5.39 -1.08 -8.23
CA SER A 391 6.15 -1.85 -7.24
C SER A 391 7.49 -2.31 -7.84
N PRO A 392 8.54 -2.47 -7.03
CA PRO A 392 9.77 -3.12 -7.46
C PRO A 392 9.55 -4.51 -8.06
N SER A 393 8.55 -5.26 -7.58
CA SER A 393 8.20 -6.57 -8.14
C SER A 393 7.70 -6.47 -9.60
N TYR A 394 6.86 -5.46 -9.90
CA TYR A 394 6.38 -5.22 -11.26
C TYR A 394 7.53 -4.78 -12.18
N GLN A 395 8.42 -3.91 -11.71
CA GLN A 395 9.62 -3.53 -12.44
C GLN A 395 10.48 -4.76 -12.79
N SER A 396 10.74 -5.64 -11.83
CA SER A 396 11.52 -6.87 -12.05
C SER A 396 10.86 -7.81 -13.06
N LEU A 397 9.53 -7.88 -13.08
CA LEU A 397 8.78 -8.64 -14.07
C LEU A 397 8.97 -8.08 -15.48
N LEU A 398 8.90 -6.75 -15.65
CA LEU A 398 9.13 -6.10 -16.94
C LEU A 398 10.55 -6.32 -17.44
N GLU A 399 11.54 -6.22 -16.55
CA GLU A 399 12.95 -6.46 -16.88
C GLU A 399 13.17 -7.91 -17.38
N LYS A 400 12.59 -8.89 -16.68
CA LYS A 400 12.61 -10.31 -17.11
C LYS A 400 11.91 -10.53 -18.47
N ALA A 401 10.84 -9.78 -18.73
CA ALA A 401 10.10 -9.84 -19.99
C ALA A 401 10.74 -9.05 -21.12
N GLY A 402 11.88 -8.35 -20.88
CA GLY A 402 12.55 -7.51 -21.85
C GLY A 402 11.73 -6.28 -22.28
N VAL A 403 10.84 -5.80 -21.41
CA VAL A 403 9.99 -4.64 -21.68
C VAL A 403 10.68 -3.37 -21.25
N VAL A 404 10.84 -2.42 -22.18
CA VAL A 404 11.36 -1.08 -21.94
C VAL A 404 10.25 -0.07 -22.24
N PRO A 405 9.57 0.46 -21.23
CA PRO A 405 8.38 1.32 -21.44
C PRO A 405 8.69 2.57 -22.27
N GLY A 406 9.81 3.25 -22.04
CA GLY A 406 10.20 4.46 -22.78
C GLY A 406 10.55 4.25 -24.26
N GLU A 407 10.71 2.99 -24.71
CA GLU A 407 10.87 2.66 -26.13
C GLU A 407 9.52 2.38 -26.82
N ARG A 408 8.46 2.11 -26.04
CA ARG A 408 7.14 1.69 -26.53
C ARG A 408 6.08 2.77 -26.43
N PHE A 409 6.20 3.64 -25.44
CA PHE A 409 5.20 4.65 -25.07
C PHE A 409 5.83 6.02 -24.97
N THR A 410 5.08 7.07 -25.25
CA THR A 410 5.58 8.46 -25.17
C THR A 410 5.59 8.96 -23.73
N LEU A 411 4.60 8.58 -22.93
CA LEU A 411 4.42 8.96 -21.53
C LEU A 411 4.55 10.47 -21.30
N ASP A 412 4.00 11.27 -22.22
CA ASP A 412 4.20 12.72 -22.24
C ASP A 412 3.69 13.39 -20.98
N ALA A 413 2.49 12.97 -20.49
CA ALA A 413 1.89 13.50 -19.28
C ALA A 413 2.55 13.01 -17.98
N LEU A 414 3.35 11.93 -18.03
CA LEU A 414 3.91 11.32 -16.84
C LEU A 414 4.96 12.22 -16.20
N GLU A 415 4.68 12.68 -14.99
CA GLU A 415 5.57 13.53 -14.19
C GLU A 415 6.12 12.81 -12.95
N THR A 416 5.38 11.84 -12.41
CA THR A 416 5.69 11.24 -11.11
C THR A 416 5.53 9.73 -11.14
N ILE A 417 6.53 9.03 -10.61
CA ILE A 417 6.47 7.60 -10.26
C ILE A 417 6.54 7.47 -8.74
N VAL A 418 5.60 6.72 -8.16
CA VAL A 418 5.62 6.35 -6.74
C VAL A 418 5.98 4.89 -6.60
N LEU A 419 7.11 4.62 -5.96
CA LEU A 419 7.61 3.27 -5.70
C LEU A 419 7.23 2.84 -4.29
N ALA A 420 6.41 1.81 -4.17
CA ALA A 420 5.92 1.31 -2.88
C ALA A 420 5.71 -0.21 -2.89
N GLY A 421 5.48 -0.79 -1.71
CA GLY A 421 5.11 -2.21 -1.53
C GLY A 421 6.27 -3.15 -1.22
N SER A 422 7.50 -2.80 -1.57
CA SER A 422 8.73 -3.51 -1.19
C SER A 422 9.93 -2.55 -1.17
N PRO A 423 11.05 -2.92 -0.53
CA PRO A 423 12.24 -2.07 -0.49
C PRO A 423 12.74 -1.73 -1.90
N VAL A 424 13.05 -0.46 -2.10
CA VAL A 424 13.54 0.07 -3.38
C VAL A 424 15.07 0.04 -3.38
N THR A 425 15.66 -0.73 -4.31
CA THR A 425 17.11 -0.79 -4.48
C THR A 425 17.61 0.36 -5.38
N PRO A 426 18.91 0.75 -5.27
CA PRO A 426 19.51 1.71 -6.20
C PRO A 426 19.28 1.37 -7.68
N ASP A 427 19.51 0.13 -8.06
CA ASP A 427 19.34 -0.33 -9.45
C ASP A 427 17.87 -0.29 -9.89
N CYS A 428 16.93 -0.68 -9.02
CA CYS A 428 15.49 -0.57 -9.30
C CYS A 428 15.10 0.89 -9.57
N GLN A 429 15.51 1.81 -8.72
CA GLN A 429 15.17 3.23 -8.87
C GLN A 429 15.82 3.83 -10.14
N ASN A 430 17.08 3.50 -10.42
CA ASN A 430 17.78 3.94 -11.61
C ASN A 430 17.14 3.39 -12.91
N TRP A 431 16.59 2.16 -12.86
CA TRP A 431 15.91 1.55 -14.00
C TRP A 431 14.79 2.45 -14.54
N PHE A 432 14.03 3.12 -13.68
CA PHE A 432 12.97 4.03 -14.11
C PHE A 432 13.53 5.23 -14.90
N TYR A 433 14.68 5.77 -14.49
CA TYR A 433 15.35 6.86 -15.22
C TYR A 433 15.97 6.42 -16.54
N GLU A 434 16.46 5.18 -16.64
CA GLU A 434 17.05 4.64 -17.85
C GLU A 434 16.02 4.10 -18.86
N LYS A 435 14.94 3.48 -18.36
CA LYS A 435 14.03 2.66 -19.15
C LYS A 435 12.63 3.25 -19.33
N VAL A 436 12.29 4.27 -18.55
CA VAL A 436 10.99 4.94 -18.67
C VAL A 436 11.17 6.38 -19.16
N LYS A 437 11.65 7.28 -18.30
CA LYS A 437 11.79 8.70 -18.65
C LYS A 437 12.84 9.36 -17.74
N ARG A 438 13.74 10.15 -18.32
CA ARG A 438 14.80 10.81 -17.56
C ARG A 438 14.32 11.97 -16.69
N ASP A 439 13.39 12.78 -17.20
CA ASP A 439 12.87 13.94 -16.48
C ASP A 439 11.51 13.59 -15.84
N MET A 440 11.56 12.89 -14.72
CA MET A 440 10.40 12.59 -13.89
C MET A 440 10.81 12.44 -12.42
N TRP A 441 9.89 12.64 -11.54
CA TRP A 441 10.10 12.47 -10.10
C TRP A 441 9.78 11.04 -9.68
N ALA A 442 10.77 10.14 -9.74
CA ALA A 442 10.62 8.74 -9.33
C ALA A 442 11.05 8.56 -7.87
N HIS A 443 10.11 8.74 -6.95
CA HIS A 443 10.38 8.65 -5.52
C HIS A 443 9.84 7.37 -4.89
N ALA A 444 10.51 6.90 -3.86
CA ALA A 444 10.02 5.83 -3.00
C ALA A 444 9.22 6.39 -1.81
N GLY A 445 8.32 5.59 -1.29
CA GLY A 445 7.58 5.90 -0.07
C GLY A 445 7.32 4.66 0.77
N SER A 446 7.22 4.84 2.07
CA SER A 446 6.82 3.78 3.01
C SER A 446 5.87 4.33 4.06
N GLY A 447 4.91 3.48 4.43
CA GLY A 447 3.90 3.76 5.44
C GLY A 447 3.18 2.47 5.81
N GLY A 448 1.98 2.56 6.32
CA GLY A 448 1.26 1.35 6.76
C GLY A 448 -0.26 1.47 6.67
N THR A 449 -0.90 0.31 6.56
CA THR A 449 -2.36 0.19 6.71
C THR A 449 -2.81 0.74 8.06
N ASP A 450 -1.97 0.56 9.09
CA ASP A 450 -2.25 0.93 10.46
C ASP A 450 -2.48 2.44 10.63
N ILE A 451 -1.75 3.28 9.89
CA ILE A 451 -1.89 4.74 9.91
C ILE A 451 -2.56 5.32 8.65
N CYS A 452 -2.86 4.48 7.66
CA CYS A 452 -3.50 4.81 6.39
C CYS A 452 -2.84 5.99 5.63
N THR A 453 -1.50 6.09 5.73
CA THR A 453 -0.68 7.12 5.07
C THR A 453 0.78 6.68 4.95
N GLY A 454 1.62 7.55 4.35
CA GLY A 454 3.07 7.43 4.37
C GLY A 454 3.70 8.01 5.64
N LEU A 455 4.80 7.42 6.08
CA LEU A 455 5.65 7.97 7.16
C LEU A 455 6.86 8.70 6.58
N VAL A 456 7.40 8.14 5.53
CA VAL A 456 8.53 8.66 4.76
C VAL A 456 8.17 8.62 3.27
N GLY A 457 8.65 9.57 2.50
CA GLY A 457 8.22 9.66 1.11
C GLY A 457 8.88 10.77 0.31
N GLY A 458 8.22 11.12 -0.79
CA GLY A 458 8.67 12.12 -1.72
C GLY A 458 8.56 13.54 -1.19
N VAL A 459 9.49 14.36 -1.60
CA VAL A 459 9.48 15.83 -1.49
C VAL A 459 9.99 16.39 -2.81
N VAL A 460 9.08 16.93 -3.62
CA VAL A 460 9.39 17.29 -5.02
C VAL A 460 10.47 18.35 -5.15
N ASN A 461 10.70 19.15 -4.11
CA ASN A 461 11.74 20.19 -4.07
C ASN A 461 13.15 19.65 -3.76
N LEU A 462 13.27 18.37 -3.41
CA LEU A 462 14.55 17.74 -3.08
C LEU A 462 15.05 16.85 -4.22
N PRO A 463 16.39 16.65 -4.34
CA PRO A 463 16.94 15.68 -5.29
C PRO A 463 16.61 14.24 -4.90
N ILE A 464 16.68 13.34 -5.87
CA ILE A 464 16.59 11.88 -5.68
C ILE A 464 18.00 11.29 -5.64
N TYR A 465 18.28 10.56 -4.57
CA TYR A 465 19.49 9.75 -4.43
C TYR A 465 19.12 8.25 -4.48
N ALA A 466 19.94 7.49 -5.16
CA ALA A 466 19.72 6.06 -5.39
C ALA A 466 19.59 5.26 -4.09
N GLY A 467 18.49 4.51 -3.96
CA GLY A 467 18.19 3.67 -2.81
C GLY A 467 17.66 4.41 -1.59
N GLU A 468 17.53 5.74 -1.64
CA GLU A 468 17.00 6.56 -0.55
C GLU A 468 15.53 6.91 -0.77
N ILE A 469 14.74 6.89 0.30
CA ILE A 469 13.47 7.62 0.39
C ILE A 469 13.81 9.05 0.79
N GLN A 470 13.33 10.05 0.07
CA GLN A 470 13.84 11.42 0.15
C GLN A 470 13.82 12.03 1.55
N ALA A 471 12.71 11.84 2.30
CA ALA A 471 12.57 12.47 3.62
C ALA A 471 11.47 11.83 4.49
N ARG A 472 11.49 12.18 5.77
CA ARG A 472 10.34 12.04 6.67
C ARG A 472 9.24 12.99 6.21
N GLN A 473 7.98 12.54 6.26
CA GLN A 473 6.86 13.39 5.85
C GLN A 473 6.58 14.48 6.90
N LEU A 474 6.04 15.61 6.47
CA LEU A 474 5.64 16.70 7.36
C LEU A 474 4.59 16.22 8.37
N GLY A 475 4.72 16.64 9.63
CA GLY A 475 3.84 16.22 10.72
C GLY A 475 4.03 14.79 11.20
N VAL A 476 5.07 14.09 10.73
CA VAL A 476 5.40 12.71 11.09
C VAL A 476 6.71 12.68 11.85
N ALA A 477 6.66 12.52 13.17
CA ALA A 477 7.81 12.44 14.05
C ALA A 477 8.46 11.06 14.04
N ALA A 478 8.94 10.62 12.87
CA ALA A 478 9.54 9.30 12.66
C ALA A 478 11.02 9.30 13.03
N TYR A 479 11.41 8.32 13.88
CA TYR A 479 12.79 8.12 14.35
C TYR A 479 13.17 6.66 14.34
N ALA A 480 14.49 6.39 14.31
CA ALA A 480 15.06 5.08 14.57
C ALA A 480 15.47 5.00 16.05
N TYR A 481 14.97 4.00 16.79
CA TYR A 481 15.29 3.79 18.20
C TYR A 481 16.10 2.53 18.42
N ASP A 482 17.03 2.58 19.39
CA ASP A 482 17.64 1.37 19.95
C ASP A 482 16.69 0.69 20.98
N GLU A 483 17.12 -0.44 21.55
CA GLU A 483 16.33 -1.16 22.56
C GLU A 483 16.11 -0.36 23.87
N GLN A 484 16.97 0.62 24.13
CA GLN A 484 16.91 1.47 25.30
C GLN A 484 16.03 2.74 25.06
N GLY A 485 15.53 2.92 23.82
CA GLY A 485 14.71 4.08 23.45
C GLY A 485 15.51 5.33 23.09
N ASN A 486 16.82 5.20 22.80
CA ASN A 486 17.61 6.31 22.31
C ASN A 486 17.49 6.45 20.80
N THR A 487 17.43 7.69 20.33
CA THR A 487 17.41 8.01 18.88
C THR A 487 18.76 7.69 18.24
N LEU A 488 18.72 6.95 17.13
CA LEU A 488 19.86 6.59 16.31
C LEU A 488 19.93 7.49 15.06
N VAL A 489 21.15 7.88 14.67
CA VAL A 489 21.44 8.58 13.42
C VAL A 489 22.42 7.74 12.62
N ASP A 490 22.12 7.54 11.33
CA ASP A 490 22.89 6.69 10.40
C ASP A 490 23.14 5.25 10.88
N GLN A 491 22.28 4.79 11.75
CA GLN A 491 22.25 3.43 12.28
C GLN A 491 20.84 2.87 12.18
N VAL A 492 20.73 1.55 12.04
CA VAL A 492 19.45 0.85 11.95
C VAL A 492 18.85 0.70 13.35
N GLY A 493 17.60 1.11 13.49
CA GLY A 493 16.80 0.92 14.70
C GLY A 493 15.36 0.57 14.41
N GLU A 494 14.55 0.46 15.45
CA GLU A 494 13.10 0.32 15.35
C GLU A 494 12.47 1.62 14.87
N LEU A 495 11.59 1.55 13.86
CA LEU A 495 10.80 2.71 13.41
C LEU A 495 9.75 3.06 14.46
N VAL A 496 9.89 4.23 15.04
CA VAL A 496 8.94 4.75 16.03
C VAL A 496 8.38 6.10 15.60
N LEU A 497 7.16 6.41 16.09
CA LEU A 497 6.59 7.76 16.02
C LEU A 497 6.49 8.29 17.44
N THR A 498 7.13 9.45 17.66
CA THR A 498 7.19 10.05 19.00
C THR A 498 6.07 11.06 19.26
N GLU A 499 5.31 11.41 18.22
CA GLU A 499 4.20 12.35 18.30
C GLU A 499 2.95 11.80 17.60
N PRO A 500 1.76 12.16 18.07
CA PRO A 500 0.51 11.70 17.47
C PRO A 500 0.27 12.33 16.10
N MET A 501 -0.43 11.60 15.23
CA MET A 501 -0.88 12.05 13.92
C MET A 501 -2.41 11.96 13.81
N PRO A 502 -3.07 12.85 13.04
CA PRO A 502 -4.53 12.82 12.87
C PRO A 502 -5.06 11.51 12.25
N SER A 503 -4.27 10.82 11.41
CA SER A 503 -4.65 9.56 10.76
C SER A 503 -4.34 8.30 11.58
N MET A 504 -3.75 8.43 12.77
CA MET A 504 -3.62 7.29 13.68
C MET A 504 -5.02 6.69 13.96
N PRO A 505 -5.10 5.36 14.09
CA PRO A 505 -6.39 4.72 14.35
C PRO A 505 -7.07 5.25 15.62
N VAL A 506 -8.38 5.40 15.57
CA VAL A 506 -9.15 5.70 16.78
C VAL A 506 -9.33 4.48 17.67
N GLY A 507 -8.94 3.29 17.19
CA GLY A 507 -8.96 2.02 17.91
C GLY A 507 -9.09 0.83 16.96
N PHE A 508 -9.26 -0.36 17.53
CA PHE A 508 -9.64 -1.57 16.79
C PHE A 508 -11.11 -1.90 17.05
N TRP A 509 -11.79 -2.38 16.03
CA TRP A 509 -13.16 -2.83 16.20
C TRP A 509 -13.22 -4.04 17.14
N GLY A 510 -14.12 -3.99 18.14
CA GLY A 510 -14.24 -5.03 19.15
C GLY A 510 -13.17 -5.02 20.25
N ASP A 511 -12.38 -3.96 20.35
CA ASP A 511 -11.35 -3.75 21.38
C ASP A 511 -11.81 -2.64 22.35
N SER A 512 -12.85 -2.93 23.14
CA SER A 512 -13.57 -1.93 23.94
C SER A 512 -12.72 -1.30 25.05
N ASP A 513 -11.71 -2.01 25.58
CA ASP A 513 -10.78 -1.53 26.59
C ASP A 513 -9.47 -1.00 26.00
N GLY A 514 -9.28 -1.12 24.69
CA GLY A 514 -8.08 -0.69 23.96
C GLY A 514 -6.82 -1.50 24.28
N SER A 515 -6.95 -2.67 24.89
CA SER A 515 -5.82 -3.51 25.29
C SER A 515 -5.03 -4.00 24.08
N ARG A 516 -5.72 -4.54 23.05
CA ARG A 516 -5.11 -5.03 21.81
C ARG A 516 -4.42 -3.90 21.02
N TYR A 517 -4.99 -2.70 21.04
CA TYR A 517 -4.41 -1.52 20.42
C TYR A 517 -3.11 -1.11 21.11
N ARG A 518 -3.11 -1.04 22.46
CA ARG A 518 -1.89 -0.74 23.24
C ARG A 518 -0.82 -1.80 23.06
N GLU A 519 -1.15 -3.07 23.16
CA GLU A 519 -0.21 -4.18 22.92
C GLU A 519 0.42 -4.15 21.52
N SER A 520 -0.35 -3.73 20.52
CA SER A 520 0.13 -3.71 19.14
C SER A 520 1.21 -2.65 18.88
N TYR A 521 1.11 -1.49 19.55
CA TYR A 521 1.92 -0.32 19.17
C TYR A 521 2.67 0.34 20.33
N PHE A 522 2.31 0.09 21.59
CA PHE A 522 2.83 0.83 22.75
C PHE A 522 3.41 -0.05 23.85
N ASP A 523 3.47 -1.35 23.65
CA ASP A 523 3.97 -2.30 24.67
C ASP A 523 5.46 -2.12 24.93
N GLN A 524 6.26 -1.97 23.87
CA GLN A 524 7.72 -1.84 23.98
C GLN A 524 8.17 -0.47 24.47
N TYR A 525 7.49 0.60 23.99
CA TYR A 525 7.81 1.99 24.32
C TYR A 525 6.54 2.72 24.75
N PRO A 526 6.24 2.79 26.06
CA PRO A 526 5.02 3.44 26.53
C PRO A 526 4.90 4.90 26.05
N GLY A 527 3.77 5.22 25.43
CA GLY A 527 3.52 6.56 24.88
C GLY A 527 4.20 6.86 23.54
N ILE A 528 4.91 5.89 22.95
CA ILE A 528 5.58 6.02 21.66
C ILE A 528 5.09 4.89 20.74
N TRP A 529 4.65 5.25 19.55
CA TRP A 529 4.15 4.29 18.56
C TRP A 529 5.31 3.50 17.96
N ARG A 530 5.31 2.20 18.14
CA ARG A 530 6.19 1.26 17.45
C ARG A 530 5.54 0.81 16.15
N HIS A 531 6.19 1.07 15.00
CA HIS A 531 5.63 0.71 13.70
C HIS A 531 5.88 -0.75 13.31
N GLY A 532 6.96 -1.33 13.80
CA GLY A 532 7.33 -2.71 13.52
C GLY A 532 8.14 -2.87 12.22
N ASP A 533 8.88 -1.85 11.84
CA ASP A 533 9.82 -1.85 10.72
C ASP A 533 11.21 -1.41 11.19
N PHE A 534 12.26 -1.91 10.53
CA PHE A 534 13.58 -1.33 10.69
C PHE A 534 13.74 -0.08 9.86
N PHE A 535 14.38 0.89 10.48
CA PHE A 535 14.51 2.22 9.96
C PHE A 535 15.91 2.79 10.17
N ARG A 536 16.41 3.53 9.18
CA ARG A 536 17.62 4.34 9.27
C ARG A 536 17.36 5.71 8.64
N VAL A 537 17.87 6.75 9.26
CA VAL A 537 17.92 8.12 8.69
C VAL A 537 19.37 8.51 8.59
N ASN A 538 19.85 8.88 7.40
CA ASN A 538 21.22 9.35 7.21
C ASN A 538 21.37 10.84 7.56
N ALA A 539 22.61 11.35 7.53
CA ALA A 539 22.91 12.74 7.89
C ALA A 539 22.24 13.79 6.99
N ARG A 540 21.80 13.43 5.77
CA ARG A 540 21.06 14.30 4.85
C ARG A 540 19.55 14.30 5.10
N GLY A 541 19.04 13.47 6.01
CA GLY A 541 17.62 13.23 6.20
C GLY A 541 17.02 12.17 5.28
N GLY A 542 17.82 11.55 4.39
CA GLY A 542 17.43 10.40 3.56
C GLY A 542 17.06 9.19 4.41
N CYS A 543 15.97 8.52 4.08
CA CYS A 543 15.35 7.49 4.88
C CYS A 543 15.48 6.11 4.22
N PHE A 544 15.58 5.07 5.05
CA PHE A 544 15.66 3.68 4.60
C PHE A 544 14.74 2.82 5.47
N VAL A 545 13.80 2.14 4.84
CA VAL A 545 12.97 1.12 5.49
C VAL A 545 13.50 -0.24 5.05
N LEU A 546 14.00 -1.02 6.02
CA LEU A 546 14.82 -2.20 5.75
C LEU A 546 14.05 -3.52 5.92
N GLY A 547 12.74 -3.43 6.10
CA GLY A 547 11.85 -4.55 6.30
C GLY A 547 11.25 -4.59 7.69
N ARG A 548 10.44 -5.64 7.97
CA ARG A 548 9.73 -5.81 9.24
C ARG A 548 10.68 -6.11 10.38
N SER A 549 10.53 -5.43 11.50
CA SER A 549 11.35 -5.67 12.71
C SER A 549 10.92 -6.93 13.45
N ASP A 550 9.66 -7.36 13.28
CA ASP A 550 9.16 -8.63 13.80
C ASP A 550 9.63 -9.86 13.00
N ALA A 551 10.16 -9.64 11.78
CA ALA A 551 10.81 -10.64 10.94
C ALA A 551 12.35 -10.65 11.09
N THR A 552 12.89 -9.98 12.09
CA THR A 552 14.33 -9.75 12.28
C THR A 552 15.16 -11.01 12.39
N LEU A 553 16.30 -10.98 11.71
CA LEU A 553 17.41 -11.88 11.98
C LEU A 553 18.28 -11.27 13.09
N ASN A 554 18.56 -12.03 14.14
CA ASN A 554 19.47 -11.60 15.21
C ASN A 554 20.63 -12.59 15.30
N ARG A 555 21.83 -12.15 14.98
CA ARG A 555 23.01 -13.00 15.06
C ARG A 555 24.02 -12.45 16.07
N HIS A 556 24.08 -13.07 17.26
CA HIS A 556 24.96 -12.65 18.36
C HIS A 556 24.84 -11.15 18.70
N GLY A 557 23.59 -10.66 18.83
CA GLY A 557 23.31 -9.26 19.13
C GLY A 557 23.42 -8.30 17.94
N VAL A 558 23.79 -8.78 16.74
CA VAL A 558 23.75 -7.98 15.52
C VAL A 558 22.43 -8.22 14.83
N ARG A 559 21.64 -7.16 14.69
CA ARG A 559 20.37 -7.15 13.95
C ARG A 559 20.65 -7.07 12.46
N ILE A 560 20.02 -7.95 11.69
CA ILE A 560 20.16 -8.09 10.24
C ILE A 560 18.77 -7.99 9.63
N GLY A 561 18.58 -7.03 8.72
CA GLY A 561 17.36 -6.91 7.95
C GLY A 561 17.25 -8.04 6.91
N THR A 562 16.09 -8.71 6.83
CA THR A 562 15.88 -9.72 5.78
C THR A 562 16.09 -9.15 4.38
N ALA A 563 15.71 -7.88 4.18
CA ALA A 563 15.90 -7.15 2.93
C ALA A 563 17.38 -6.99 2.52
N GLU A 564 18.31 -6.96 3.47
CA GLU A 564 19.75 -6.91 3.19
C GLU A 564 20.21 -8.21 2.53
N VAL A 565 19.79 -9.34 3.10
CA VAL A 565 20.08 -10.65 2.52
C VAL A 565 19.44 -10.78 1.13
N TYR A 566 18.18 -10.42 0.98
CA TYR A 566 17.49 -10.50 -0.33
C TYR A 566 18.15 -9.64 -1.40
N ARG A 567 18.59 -8.43 -1.04
CA ARG A 567 19.32 -7.56 -1.98
C ARG A 567 20.61 -8.16 -2.47
N SER A 568 21.39 -8.79 -1.58
CA SER A 568 22.64 -9.44 -1.99
C SER A 568 22.40 -10.57 -2.99
N LEU A 569 21.27 -11.28 -2.86
CA LEU A 569 20.93 -12.41 -3.73
C LEU A 569 20.51 -11.99 -5.14
N LEU A 570 20.15 -10.73 -5.37
CA LEU A 570 19.89 -10.21 -6.72
C LEU A 570 21.11 -10.33 -7.63
N GLY A 571 22.32 -10.34 -7.05
CA GLY A 571 23.58 -10.54 -7.78
C GLY A 571 23.93 -12.00 -8.10
N VAL A 572 23.13 -12.97 -7.64
CA VAL A 572 23.35 -14.41 -7.89
C VAL A 572 22.41 -14.89 -8.99
N ALA A 573 22.96 -15.09 -10.19
CA ALA A 573 22.16 -15.39 -11.38
C ALA A 573 21.26 -16.63 -11.25
N ALA A 574 21.67 -17.63 -10.47
CA ALA A 574 20.93 -18.88 -10.26
C ALA A 574 19.72 -18.73 -9.32
N VAL A 575 19.63 -17.65 -8.53
CA VAL A 575 18.55 -17.42 -7.58
C VAL A 575 17.37 -16.75 -8.26
N GLU A 576 16.19 -17.34 -8.14
CA GLU A 576 14.94 -16.73 -8.57
C GLU A 576 14.27 -15.98 -7.44
N ASP A 577 14.21 -16.60 -6.24
CA ASP A 577 13.60 -16.03 -5.05
C ASP A 577 14.19 -16.65 -3.77
N SER A 578 13.94 -16.01 -2.63
CA SER A 578 14.49 -16.50 -1.36
C SER A 578 13.67 -16.04 -0.16
N LEU A 579 13.79 -16.77 0.95
CA LEU A 579 13.23 -16.42 2.26
C LEU A 579 14.22 -16.81 3.35
N ILE A 580 14.50 -15.88 4.26
CA ILE A 580 15.39 -16.13 5.40
C ILE A 580 14.65 -15.88 6.71
N VAL A 581 14.92 -16.70 7.70
CA VAL A 581 14.38 -16.54 9.05
C VAL A 581 15.46 -16.78 10.09
N ASN A 582 15.23 -16.32 11.31
CA ASN A 582 16.06 -16.63 12.47
C ASN A 582 15.25 -17.43 13.49
N LEU A 583 15.79 -18.53 13.97
CA LEU A 583 15.21 -19.39 15.00
C LEU A 583 16.04 -19.27 16.27
N ASP A 584 15.42 -18.76 17.34
CA ASP A 584 16.02 -18.73 18.67
C ASP A 584 15.74 -20.10 19.34
N LEU A 585 16.79 -20.90 19.48
CA LEU A 585 16.69 -22.28 19.96
C LEU A 585 17.01 -22.36 21.45
N PRO A 586 16.57 -23.45 22.15
CA PRO A 586 16.89 -23.68 23.55
C PRO A 586 18.41 -23.62 23.81
N GLY A 587 18.79 -23.21 25.03
CA GLY A 587 20.19 -23.10 25.43
C GLY A 587 20.94 -21.91 24.81
N GLY A 588 20.26 -20.91 24.29
CA GLY A 588 20.87 -19.73 23.68
C GLY A 588 21.49 -20.01 22.30
N ARG A 589 21.17 -21.15 21.71
CA ARG A 589 21.52 -21.45 20.31
C ARG A 589 20.62 -20.66 19.39
N PHE A 590 21.09 -20.42 18.19
CA PHE A 590 20.24 -19.90 17.14
C PHE A 590 20.59 -20.55 15.79
N PHE A 591 19.65 -20.47 14.85
CA PHE A 591 19.80 -21.06 13.54
C PHE A 591 19.13 -20.16 12.50
N MET A 592 19.88 -19.81 11.48
CA MET A 592 19.47 -18.86 10.43
C MET A 592 19.46 -19.55 9.06
N PRO A 593 18.41 -20.31 8.72
CA PRO A 593 18.26 -20.93 7.41
C PRO A 593 17.82 -19.93 6.35
N LEU A 594 18.42 -20.05 5.16
CA LEU A 594 17.99 -19.38 3.94
C LEU A 594 17.33 -20.41 3.02
N PHE A 595 16.12 -20.16 2.64
CA PHE A 595 15.37 -20.95 1.66
C PHE A 595 15.46 -20.27 0.31
N VAL A 596 15.82 -21.02 -0.73
CA VAL A 596 16.10 -20.49 -2.07
C VAL A 596 15.28 -21.23 -3.10
N LYS A 597 14.56 -20.48 -3.93
CA LYS A 597 14.03 -20.97 -5.19
C LYS A 597 15.05 -20.66 -6.29
N THR A 598 15.49 -21.70 -6.99
CA THR A 598 16.44 -21.57 -8.10
C THR A 598 15.69 -21.32 -9.42
N LYS A 599 16.33 -20.64 -10.37
CA LYS A 599 15.76 -20.39 -11.70
C LYS A 599 15.60 -21.70 -12.49
N GLY A 600 14.41 -21.88 -13.08
CA GLY A 600 14.11 -23.06 -13.88
C GLY A 600 14.18 -24.36 -13.10
N ASP A 601 13.97 -24.31 -11.79
CA ASP A 601 14.03 -25.44 -10.85
C ASP A 601 15.36 -26.22 -10.94
N ALA A 602 16.47 -25.56 -11.34
CA ALA A 602 17.79 -26.14 -11.34
C ALA A 602 18.19 -26.62 -9.92
N PRO A 603 18.91 -27.74 -9.78
CA PRO A 603 19.36 -28.18 -8.47
C PRO A 603 20.24 -27.11 -7.78
N LEU A 604 20.01 -26.88 -6.48
CA LEU A 604 20.87 -26.08 -5.65
C LEU A 604 22.10 -26.92 -5.28
N ASP A 605 23.17 -26.78 -6.05
CA ASP A 605 24.45 -27.43 -5.78
C ASP A 605 25.34 -26.59 -4.82
N GLU A 606 26.48 -27.13 -4.41
CA GLU A 606 27.39 -26.46 -3.50
C GLU A 606 28.05 -25.24 -4.15
N ASP A 607 28.24 -25.22 -5.46
CA ASP A 607 28.80 -24.09 -6.17
C ASP A 607 27.87 -22.87 -6.10
N ILE A 608 26.56 -23.06 -6.29
CA ILE A 608 25.54 -22.01 -6.13
C ILE A 608 25.46 -21.58 -4.66
N ALA A 609 25.49 -22.52 -3.72
CA ALA A 609 25.46 -22.21 -2.31
C ALA A 609 26.69 -21.39 -1.87
N ASP A 610 27.87 -21.68 -2.40
CA ASP A 610 29.09 -20.93 -2.13
C ASP A 610 29.07 -19.54 -2.79
N GLN A 611 28.52 -19.40 -3.99
CA GLN A 611 28.29 -18.10 -4.60
C GLN A 611 27.37 -17.23 -3.73
N ILE A 612 26.29 -17.79 -3.20
CA ILE A 612 25.37 -17.10 -2.29
C ILE A 612 26.13 -16.64 -1.02
N ARG A 613 26.88 -17.55 -0.36
CA ARG A 613 27.64 -17.21 0.84
C ARG A 613 28.69 -16.13 0.58
N ALA A 614 29.42 -16.25 -0.53
CA ALA A 614 30.43 -15.29 -0.93
C ALA A 614 29.84 -13.91 -1.22
N GLN A 615 28.71 -13.88 -1.95
CA GLN A 615 28.00 -12.67 -2.29
C GLN A 615 27.52 -11.91 -1.04
N ILE A 616 26.83 -12.61 -0.12
CA ILE A 616 26.35 -12.04 1.13
C ILE A 616 27.53 -11.51 1.99
N ARG A 617 28.60 -12.28 2.09
CA ARG A 617 29.79 -11.86 2.85
C ARG A 617 30.46 -10.64 2.28
N ARG A 618 30.51 -10.55 0.95
CA ARG A 618 31.13 -9.44 0.23
C ARG A 618 30.35 -8.14 0.37
N GLU A 619 29.01 -8.22 0.26
CA GLU A 619 28.16 -7.02 0.27
C GLU A 619 27.84 -6.51 1.68
N TYR A 620 27.82 -7.39 2.66
CA TYR A 620 27.48 -7.02 4.04
C TYR A 620 28.54 -7.47 5.04
N SER A 621 28.41 -8.68 5.62
CA SER A 621 29.42 -9.18 6.56
C SER A 621 29.31 -10.70 6.73
N PRO A 622 30.32 -11.36 7.35
CA PRO A 622 30.21 -12.78 7.70
C PRO A 622 29.02 -13.14 8.58
N ARG A 623 28.45 -12.16 9.32
CA ARG A 623 27.30 -12.37 10.21
C ARG A 623 25.97 -12.50 9.44
N HIS A 624 25.90 -11.99 8.22
CA HIS A 624 24.72 -12.12 7.34
C HIS A 624 24.65 -13.48 6.64
N VAL A 625 25.76 -14.25 6.64
CA VAL A 625 25.81 -15.54 5.96
C VAL A 625 24.92 -16.55 6.69
N PRO A 626 23.94 -17.19 6.01
CA PRO A 626 23.04 -18.15 6.62
C PRO A 626 23.79 -19.40 7.11
N ASP A 627 23.28 -20.05 8.15
CA ASP A 627 23.84 -21.31 8.68
C ASP A 627 23.58 -22.47 7.74
N LYS A 628 22.46 -22.44 7.02
CA LYS A 628 22.09 -23.44 6.02
C LYS A 628 21.35 -22.79 4.86
N ILE A 629 21.61 -23.26 3.63
CA ILE A 629 20.90 -22.89 2.43
C ILE A 629 20.11 -24.11 1.96
N LEU A 630 18.82 -23.93 1.72
CA LEU A 630 17.89 -25.02 1.42
C LEU A 630 17.09 -24.65 0.17
N GLN A 631 16.99 -25.58 -0.79
CA GLN A 631 16.16 -25.41 -1.96
C GLN A 631 14.68 -25.60 -1.62
N VAL A 632 13.83 -24.73 -2.18
CA VAL A 632 12.37 -24.83 -2.08
C VAL A 632 11.75 -24.62 -3.45
N ASN A 633 10.59 -25.23 -3.69
CA ASN A 633 9.87 -25.09 -4.95
C ASN A 633 9.15 -23.72 -5.05
N ALA A 634 8.76 -23.14 -3.93
CA ALA A 634 8.10 -21.85 -3.87
C ALA A 634 8.35 -21.15 -2.54
N ILE A 635 8.42 -19.83 -2.57
CA ILE A 635 8.45 -18.96 -1.38
C ILE A 635 7.01 -18.55 -1.03
N PRO A 636 6.59 -18.63 0.24
CA PRO A 636 5.25 -18.24 0.64
C PRO A 636 5.06 -16.72 0.62
N TYR A 637 3.96 -16.29 0.00
CA TYR A 637 3.55 -14.90 -0.12
C TYR A 637 2.12 -14.69 0.37
N THR A 638 1.88 -13.52 0.92
CA THR A 638 0.50 -13.04 1.10
C THR A 638 -0.13 -12.71 -0.25
N LEU A 639 -1.46 -12.63 -0.33
CA LEU A 639 -2.18 -12.13 -1.52
C LEU A 639 -1.68 -10.76 -1.99
N THR A 640 -1.09 -10.01 -1.06
CA THR A 640 -0.54 -8.67 -1.29
C THR A 640 0.93 -8.67 -1.73
N GLY A 641 1.51 -9.84 -2.02
CA GLY A 641 2.89 -9.99 -2.50
C GLY A 641 3.97 -9.76 -1.44
N LYS A 642 3.64 -9.85 -0.13
CA LYS A 642 4.62 -9.79 0.95
C LYS A 642 5.09 -11.19 1.31
N LYS A 643 6.41 -11.37 1.51
CA LYS A 643 7.02 -12.61 2.01
C LYS A 643 6.50 -12.92 3.42
N MET A 644 6.39 -14.19 3.73
CA MET A 644 5.79 -14.66 4.98
C MET A 644 6.86 -15.21 5.94
N GLU A 645 7.88 -14.41 6.28
CA GLU A 645 8.98 -14.78 7.17
C GLU A 645 8.46 -15.19 8.55
N VAL A 646 7.60 -14.37 9.16
CA VAL A 646 7.08 -14.62 10.52
C VAL A 646 6.24 -15.88 10.59
N PRO A 647 5.28 -16.16 9.69
CA PRO A 647 4.59 -17.43 9.64
C PRO A 647 5.53 -18.63 9.47
N VAL A 648 6.51 -18.55 8.57
CA VAL A 648 7.50 -19.63 8.38
C VAL A 648 8.32 -19.85 9.65
N ARG A 649 8.84 -18.79 10.26
CA ARG A 649 9.56 -18.87 11.55
C ARG A 649 8.71 -19.60 12.61
N ARG A 650 7.45 -19.24 12.75
CA ARG A 650 6.53 -19.85 13.74
C ARG A 650 6.27 -21.34 13.45
N ILE A 651 6.09 -21.73 12.19
CA ILE A 651 5.93 -23.13 11.79
C ILE A 651 7.21 -23.91 12.18
N LEU A 652 8.37 -23.38 11.85
CA LEU A 652 9.66 -24.02 12.18
C LEU A 652 9.88 -24.13 13.69
N MET A 653 9.36 -23.19 14.48
CA MET A 653 9.37 -23.23 15.95
C MET A 653 8.25 -24.09 16.55
N GLY A 654 7.53 -24.89 15.75
CA GLY A 654 6.54 -25.85 16.20
C GLY A 654 5.15 -25.30 16.49
N VAL A 655 4.86 -24.06 16.11
CA VAL A 655 3.50 -23.49 16.22
C VAL A 655 2.60 -24.16 15.18
N PRO A 656 1.39 -24.64 15.56
CA PRO A 656 0.44 -25.22 14.61
C PRO A 656 0.15 -24.27 13.43
N VAL A 657 0.05 -24.83 12.22
CA VAL A 657 -0.03 -24.07 10.97
C VAL A 657 -1.22 -23.10 10.96
N ASP A 658 -2.37 -23.56 11.46
CA ASP A 658 -3.59 -22.75 11.58
C ASP A 658 -3.47 -21.55 12.52
N LYS A 659 -2.49 -21.61 13.45
CA LYS A 659 -2.12 -20.50 14.35
C LYS A 659 -0.94 -19.68 13.82
N ALA A 660 -0.10 -20.27 12.97
CA ALA A 660 1.09 -19.62 12.43
C ALA A 660 0.80 -18.80 11.18
N ALA A 661 -0.09 -19.28 10.29
CA ALA A 661 -0.39 -18.67 9.01
C ALA A 661 -1.90 -18.66 8.73
N ASN A 662 -2.41 -17.55 8.20
CA ASN A 662 -3.75 -17.50 7.64
C ASN A 662 -3.70 -17.92 6.17
N ARG A 663 -4.06 -19.17 5.88
CA ARG A 663 -4.05 -19.74 4.53
C ARG A 663 -4.91 -18.97 3.54
N ALA A 664 -6.02 -18.38 4.00
CA ALA A 664 -6.92 -17.60 3.15
C ALA A 664 -6.34 -16.23 2.71
N ALA A 665 -5.27 -15.78 3.35
CA ALA A 665 -4.56 -14.55 3.00
C ALA A 665 -3.28 -14.83 2.17
N MET A 666 -3.11 -16.06 1.67
CA MET A 666 -1.92 -16.49 0.93
C MET A 666 -2.17 -16.57 -0.57
N ALA A 667 -1.17 -16.18 -1.35
CA ALA A 667 -1.19 -16.32 -2.80
C ALA A 667 -0.88 -17.75 -3.27
N ASN A 668 -0.12 -18.54 -2.46
CA ASN A 668 0.38 -19.85 -2.81
C ASN A 668 0.45 -20.76 -1.57
N VAL A 669 -0.70 -21.26 -1.14
CA VAL A 669 -0.86 -22.03 0.12
C VAL A 669 0.03 -23.29 0.17
N GLU A 670 0.20 -23.96 -0.96
CA GLU A 670 1.02 -25.16 -1.12
C GLU A 670 2.51 -24.92 -0.81
N SER A 671 2.96 -23.68 -0.88
CA SER A 671 4.35 -23.32 -0.52
C SER A 671 4.69 -23.60 0.95
N LEU A 672 3.69 -23.72 1.84
CA LEU A 672 3.93 -24.04 3.26
C LEU A 672 4.28 -25.51 3.49
N ASP A 673 3.95 -26.42 2.58
CA ASP A 673 4.11 -27.86 2.81
C ASP A 673 5.57 -28.23 3.05
N PHE A 674 6.50 -27.63 2.33
CA PHE A 674 7.94 -27.81 2.57
C PHE A 674 8.33 -27.43 4.01
N PHE A 675 7.86 -26.29 4.50
CA PHE A 675 8.24 -25.77 5.82
C PHE A 675 7.63 -26.61 6.95
N ILE A 676 6.42 -27.14 6.73
CA ILE A 676 5.74 -28.05 7.67
C ILE A 676 6.53 -29.36 7.79
N ASP A 677 6.91 -29.93 6.65
CA ASP A 677 7.69 -31.17 6.62
C ASP A 677 9.10 -30.98 7.15
N TYR A 678 9.75 -29.87 6.83
CA TYR A 678 11.06 -29.53 7.38
C TYR A 678 11.00 -29.32 8.90
N ALA A 679 10.00 -28.63 9.42
CA ALA A 679 9.79 -28.48 10.87
C ALA A 679 9.60 -29.85 11.56
N ARG A 680 8.83 -30.74 10.96
CA ARG A 680 8.58 -32.08 11.49
C ARG A 680 9.87 -32.93 11.51
N THR A 681 10.65 -32.89 10.44
CA THR A 681 11.89 -33.68 10.32
C THR A 681 13.04 -33.13 11.18
N GLN A 682 13.04 -31.85 11.50
CA GLN A 682 14.06 -31.20 12.33
C GLN A 682 13.58 -30.94 13.76
N ARG A 683 12.46 -31.53 14.18
CA ARG A 683 11.82 -31.24 15.48
C ARG A 683 12.75 -31.39 16.66
N ASP A 684 13.52 -32.48 16.72
CA ASP A 684 14.46 -32.72 17.83
C ASP A 684 15.58 -31.70 17.87
N TYR A 685 16.08 -31.27 16.70
CA TYR A 685 17.10 -30.23 16.58
C TYR A 685 16.60 -28.85 17.01
N PHE A 686 15.33 -28.54 16.75
CA PHE A 686 14.77 -27.23 17.08
C PHE A 686 14.26 -27.12 18.52
N LEU A 687 13.84 -28.21 19.14
CA LEU A 687 13.20 -28.19 20.45
C LEU A 687 14.10 -28.70 21.61
N THR A 688 15.24 -29.35 21.32
CA THR A 688 16.26 -29.78 22.29
C THR A 688 17.46 -28.87 22.22
#